data_815523ef80352af8dbcad2746e1d0e0f
#
_entry.id   815523ef80352af8dbcad2746e1d0e0f
#
_cell.length_a   1.000
_cell.length_b   1.000
_cell.length_c   1.000
_cell.angle_alpha   90.00
_cell.angle_beta   90.00
_cell.angle_gamma   90.00
#
_symmetry.space_group_name_H-M   'P 1'
#
loop_
_entity.id
_entity.type
_entity.pdbx_description
1 polymer ?
#
loop_
_entity_poly.entity_id
_entity_poly.type
_entity_poly.pdbx_seq_one_letter_code
_entity_poly.pdbx_strand_id
1 'polypeptide(L)'
;MWHKISWRLLRHELKRGELTIMAAAIVLSVTAVLSLSLFTERLQSGLLARSAEFLAADRVLSSRRPISDEWLEQAQQRGLDTANRVVFNSMAFADDNLALVDIKAVSDGYPLRGSLRTASEPFGEETTVINQLPGEGEAWVAAALFQELDLEVGDTLEIGQSKFKVSRVLTYEPDVGFSVFTDSPNVLIHYEQLEQTGLIQPGSRVRYNVLFAGTAEQLDGYYEWLAPQLNDDTHNWRSIEDGDSPLARSLQRAERFMLLASLLGVVLAATAVAVAAQRYCQRNYDVVAIFKTLGAERRQIQRIFILHLLLLTFISIGVGLLLGWVIQAQVIEFVAAQLGAELPAAGLKPYVLASATGLVSAVMFTLYPLLRLIAIPPLRVLNRELTGTDKLRWLHWIASAGTIYALLLIYSQQWLLSTALFAGGAVAAVLLLAVGRLFIRASRQAGMQAGSAWRLAMAGLQRRAQANSVQMLSFSTAIMLLLLVLALRNELLADWERQLPDDAPNYFIVNVAPGDVAQLEQRFAARDIESNDMYPVVPGRMTAVNGVPVRDEVTKEAGGDEADTQTNNAEQREGFGRELSLTWRDDLPPNNTIVAGEWWGDNPQPQVSIEEEVAERMRLSIGDELEFNIGGNTFTVPVTSIRKVNWGSLQPNFFMIFNTSTLEDFPATFISSFNLPKERQSELYELFKPFPEVSLIDLDAIMEQLREVIDQVSIAIAFVLVLVLIAGILVLLAQVQASMEERQQELVILRTLGAPAKLLSRSVTYEFLILGAISGLIATLAMELSLWILQTQVFEMAATIHWRFWLVGPLAGAIVVGTLGRLACARLVRRNTAQLIRKLA
;
A
#
# COMPACT_ATOMS: atom_id res chain seq x y z
N MET A 1 -35.78 5.60 38.71
CA MET A 1 -36.07 7.04 38.62
C MET A 1 -35.06 7.76 37.69
N TRP A 2 -33.76 7.56 37.86
CA TRP A 2 -32.69 8.22 37.12
C TRP A 2 -32.70 7.96 35.61
N HIS A 3 -33.00 6.74 35.14
CA HIS A 3 -33.08 6.43 33.70
C HIS A 3 -34.18 7.22 32.99
N LYS A 4 -35.33 7.44 33.65
CA LYS A 4 -36.43 8.25 33.06
C LYS A 4 -36.04 9.72 32.90
N ILE A 5 -35.25 10.25 33.87
CA ILE A 5 -34.75 11.62 33.81
C ILE A 5 -33.70 11.76 32.72
N SER A 6 -32.70 10.84 32.66
CA SER A 6 -31.68 10.83 31.65
C SER A 6 -32.26 10.69 30.23
N TRP A 7 -33.27 9.82 30.04
CA TRP A 7 -33.92 9.68 28.74
C TRP A 7 -34.74 10.89 28.32
N ARG A 8 -35.46 11.54 29.28
CA ARG A 8 -36.15 12.79 28.98
C ARG A 8 -35.20 13.92 28.66
N LEU A 9 -34.11 14.02 29.36
CA LEU A 9 -33.03 15.00 29.10
C LEU A 9 -32.44 14.78 27.70
N LEU A 10 -32.07 13.54 27.36
CA LEU A 10 -31.56 13.14 26.05
C LEU A 10 -32.48 13.56 24.92
N ARG A 11 -33.77 13.23 25.03
CA ARG A 11 -34.77 13.56 23.99
C ARG A 11 -34.98 15.08 23.86
N HIS A 12 -34.89 15.83 24.96
CA HIS A 12 -35.07 17.26 24.97
C HIS A 12 -33.83 17.97 24.36
N GLU A 13 -32.62 17.57 24.72
CA GLU A 13 -31.38 18.13 24.23
C GLU A 13 -31.14 17.75 22.75
N LEU A 14 -31.50 16.55 22.30
CA LEU A 14 -31.50 16.18 20.89
C LEU A 14 -32.44 17.07 20.08
N LYS A 15 -33.68 17.35 20.58
CA LYS A 15 -34.61 18.25 19.89
C LYS A 15 -34.10 19.70 19.82
N ARG A 16 -33.32 20.15 20.80
CA ARG A 16 -32.71 21.48 20.81
C ARG A 16 -31.43 21.58 19.98
N GLY A 17 -30.93 20.47 19.48
CA GLY A 17 -29.71 20.41 18.70
C GLY A 17 -28.42 20.49 19.53
N GLU A 18 -28.51 20.36 20.86
CA GLU A 18 -27.38 20.51 21.77
C GLU A 18 -26.41 19.31 21.71
N LEU A 19 -26.99 18.11 21.63
CA LEU A 19 -26.25 16.84 21.54
C LEU A 19 -25.98 16.39 20.11
N THR A 20 -26.62 17.01 19.11
CA THR A 20 -26.51 16.56 17.70
C THR A 20 -25.09 16.56 17.18
N ILE A 21 -24.27 17.54 17.59
CA ILE A 21 -22.87 17.64 17.14
C ILE A 21 -22.04 16.52 17.76
N MET A 22 -22.26 16.24 19.04
CA MET A 22 -21.54 15.14 19.73
C MET A 22 -21.98 13.78 19.21
N ALA A 23 -23.30 13.58 19.05
CA ALA A 23 -23.84 12.37 18.44
C ALA A 23 -23.31 12.20 17.01
N ALA A 24 -23.35 13.26 16.19
CA ALA A 24 -22.85 13.23 14.82
C ALA A 24 -21.35 12.93 14.77
N ALA A 25 -20.55 13.46 15.70
CA ALA A 25 -19.12 13.17 15.77
C ALA A 25 -18.84 11.70 16.12
N ILE A 26 -19.59 11.11 17.05
CA ILE A 26 -19.47 9.68 17.42
C ILE A 26 -19.97 8.80 16.26
N VAL A 27 -21.15 9.11 15.70
CA VAL A 27 -21.71 8.40 14.53
C VAL A 27 -20.71 8.39 13.39
N LEU A 28 -20.16 9.55 13.05
CA LEU A 28 -19.20 9.69 11.99
C LEU A 28 -17.92 8.89 12.26
N SER A 29 -17.40 8.97 13.50
CA SER A 29 -16.22 8.20 13.91
C SER A 29 -16.44 6.70 13.67
N VAL A 30 -17.55 6.16 14.17
CA VAL A 30 -17.87 4.74 14.01
C VAL A 30 -18.15 4.38 12.55
N THR A 31 -18.89 5.22 11.83
CA THR A 31 -19.18 5.04 10.40
C THR A 31 -17.89 5.00 9.56
N ALA A 32 -17.02 5.97 9.75
CA ALA A 32 -15.76 6.04 9.01
C ALA A 32 -14.85 4.85 9.31
N VAL A 33 -14.73 4.49 10.59
CA VAL A 33 -13.91 3.35 11.02
C VAL A 33 -14.48 2.03 10.49
N LEU A 34 -15.80 1.82 10.62
CA LEU A 34 -16.41 0.58 10.15
C LEU A 34 -16.34 0.44 8.64
N SER A 35 -16.77 1.46 7.91
CA SER A 35 -16.77 1.40 6.44
C SER A 35 -15.37 1.20 5.88
N LEU A 36 -14.38 1.85 6.47
CA LEU A 36 -12.99 1.73 6.07
C LEU A 36 -12.41 0.36 6.42
N SER A 37 -12.61 -0.11 7.67
CA SER A 37 -12.09 -1.41 8.09
C SER A 37 -12.74 -2.59 7.35
N LEU A 38 -14.07 -2.55 7.13
CA LEU A 38 -14.78 -3.54 6.32
C LEU A 38 -14.28 -3.55 4.87
N PHE A 39 -14.11 -2.36 4.31
CA PHE A 39 -13.65 -2.23 2.94
C PHE A 39 -12.21 -2.74 2.80
N THR A 40 -11.30 -2.33 3.70
CA THR A 40 -9.90 -2.78 3.70
C THR A 40 -9.78 -4.29 3.86
N GLU A 41 -10.51 -4.89 4.81
CA GLU A 41 -10.49 -6.35 5.03
C GLU A 41 -10.99 -7.11 3.80
N ARG A 42 -12.10 -6.68 3.19
CA ARG A 42 -12.65 -7.34 1.99
C ARG A 42 -11.76 -7.16 0.77
N LEU A 43 -11.20 -5.97 0.58
CA LEU A 43 -10.28 -5.71 -0.51
C LEU A 43 -8.98 -6.52 -0.34
N GLN A 44 -8.40 -6.52 0.87
CA GLN A 44 -7.19 -7.30 1.17
C GLN A 44 -7.44 -8.79 0.92
N SER A 45 -8.57 -9.33 1.41
CA SER A 45 -8.93 -10.73 1.14
C SER A 45 -9.16 -11.00 -0.35
N GLY A 46 -9.76 -10.06 -1.08
CA GLY A 46 -9.94 -10.18 -2.53
C GLY A 46 -8.64 -10.12 -3.31
N LEU A 47 -7.73 -9.20 -2.93
CA LEU A 47 -6.40 -9.08 -3.51
C LEU A 47 -5.54 -10.32 -3.23
N LEU A 48 -5.58 -10.84 -2.00
CA LEU A 48 -4.87 -12.08 -1.65
C LEU A 48 -5.41 -13.28 -2.43
N ALA A 49 -6.74 -13.39 -2.57
CA ALA A 49 -7.35 -14.45 -3.36
C ALA A 49 -6.93 -14.40 -4.84
N ARG A 50 -6.88 -13.20 -5.45
CA ARG A 50 -6.38 -13.03 -6.82
C ARG A 50 -4.87 -13.24 -6.92
N SER A 51 -4.13 -12.74 -5.94
CA SER A 51 -2.68 -12.94 -5.91
C SER A 51 -2.30 -14.42 -5.74
N ALA A 52 -3.14 -15.23 -5.10
CA ALA A 52 -2.99 -16.68 -5.02
C ALA A 52 -3.06 -17.36 -6.41
N GLU A 53 -3.71 -16.72 -7.40
CA GLU A 53 -3.70 -17.19 -8.79
C GLU A 53 -2.29 -17.22 -9.36
N PHE A 54 -1.39 -16.30 -9.00
CA PHE A 54 0.01 -16.31 -9.46
C PHE A 54 0.86 -17.48 -8.91
N LEU A 55 0.39 -18.14 -7.87
CA LEU A 55 1.03 -19.34 -7.33
C LEU A 55 0.28 -20.61 -7.73
N ALA A 56 -0.88 -20.46 -8.40
CA ALA A 56 -1.88 -21.51 -8.62
C ALA A 56 -2.40 -22.14 -7.31
N ALA A 57 -2.16 -21.51 -6.15
CA ALA A 57 -2.48 -22.00 -4.82
C ALA A 57 -2.41 -20.89 -3.78
N ASP A 58 -2.96 -21.09 -2.58
CA ASP A 58 -2.82 -20.16 -1.46
C ASP A 58 -1.42 -20.26 -0.82
N ARG A 59 -0.82 -21.48 -0.80
CA ARG A 59 0.54 -21.73 -0.31
C ARG A 59 1.22 -22.81 -1.18
N VAL A 60 2.53 -22.75 -1.30
CA VAL A 60 3.33 -23.71 -2.05
C VAL A 60 4.52 -24.16 -1.23
N LEU A 61 4.64 -25.47 -1.04
CA LEU A 61 5.85 -26.09 -0.52
C LEU A 61 6.71 -26.54 -1.70
N SER A 62 7.88 -25.94 -1.85
CA SER A 62 8.87 -26.31 -2.87
C SER A 62 10.00 -27.11 -2.25
N SER A 63 10.43 -28.17 -2.92
CA SER A 63 11.55 -29.02 -2.50
C SER A 63 12.39 -29.46 -3.69
N ARG A 64 13.67 -29.73 -3.44
CA ARG A 64 14.56 -30.38 -4.41
C ARG A 64 14.53 -31.93 -4.30
N ARG A 65 13.80 -32.47 -3.34
CA ARG A 65 13.59 -33.91 -3.11
C ARG A 65 12.10 -34.20 -3.14
N PRO A 66 11.72 -35.45 -3.48
CA PRO A 66 10.32 -35.84 -3.39
C PRO A 66 9.74 -35.55 -2.01
N ILE A 67 8.54 -34.95 -1.97
CA ILE A 67 7.83 -34.60 -0.75
C ILE A 67 7.11 -35.83 -0.24
N SER A 68 7.09 -36.03 1.08
CA SER A 68 6.48 -37.24 1.70
C SER A 68 4.96 -37.25 1.51
N ASP A 69 4.42 -38.41 1.11
CA ASP A 69 2.98 -38.62 0.98
C ASP A 69 2.25 -38.45 2.32
N GLU A 70 2.92 -38.71 3.44
CA GLU A 70 2.38 -38.50 4.79
C GLU A 70 1.99 -36.99 5.00
N TRP A 71 2.77 -36.07 4.45
CA TRP A 71 2.47 -34.66 4.56
C TRP A 71 1.22 -34.25 3.75
N LEU A 72 1.04 -34.86 2.58
CA LEU A 72 -0.16 -34.67 1.75
C LEU A 72 -1.39 -35.23 2.44
N GLU A 73 -1.31 -36.47 2.98
CA GLU A 73 -2.41 -37.11 3.72
C GLU A 73 -2.82 -36.24 4.94
N GLN A 74 -1.86 -35.69 5.68
CA GLN A 74 -2.12 -34.81 6.81
C GLN A 74 -2.77 -33.50 6.40
N ALA A 75 -2.41 -32.93 5.25
CA ALA A 75 -3.05 -31.75 4.71
C ALA A 75 -4.52 -32.01 4.36
N GLN A 76 -4.78 -33.13 3.65
CA GLN A 76 -6.13 -33.54 3.27
C GLN A 76 -7.02 -33.87 4.48
N GLN A 77 -6.46 -34.53 5.52
CA GLN A 77 -7.17 -34.80 6.78
C GLN A 77 -7.59 -33.51 7.50
N ARG A 78 -6.87 -32.42 7.30
CA ARG A 78 -7.19 -31.08 7.84
C ARG A 78 -8.10 -30.27 6.92
N GLY A 79 -8.57 -30.86 5.81
CA GLY A 79 -9.50 -30.25 4.87
C GLY A 79 -8.84 -29.23 3.92
N LEU A 80 -7.54 -29.39 3.64
CA LEU A 80 -6.85 -28.66 2.61
C LEU A 80 -6.98 -29.37 1.27
N ASP A 81 -7.24 -28.63 0.21
CA ASP A 81 -7.08 -29.12 -1.14
C ASP A 81 -5.60 -29.13 -1.51
N THR A 82 -5.14 -30.18 -2.19
CA THR A 82 -3.73 -30.36 -2.54
C THR A 82 -3.58 -30.74 -4.01
N ALA A 83 -2.52 -30.26 -4.66
CA ALA A 83 -2.11 -30.71 -5.98
C ALA A 83 -0.58 -30.79 -6.06
N ASN A 84 -0.09 -31.82 -6.79
CA ASN A 84 1.34 -32.00 -7.05
C ASN A 84 1.73 -31.30 -8.36
N ARG A 85 2.88 -30.66 -8.37
CA ARG A 85 3.49 -30.06 -9.54
C ARG A 85 4.99 -30.35 -9.55
N VAL A 86 5.47 -31.01 -10.56
CA VAL A 86 6.91 -31.27 -10.76
C VAL A 86 7.39 -30.54 -11.99
N VAL A 87 8.47 -29.77 -11.83
CA VAL A 87 9.03 -28.95 -12.92
C VAL A 87 10.50 -29.27 -13.11
N PHE A 88 10.89 -29.52 -14.36
CA PHE A 88 12.28 -29.76 -14.75
C PHE A 88 12.48 -29.49 -16.24
N ASN A 89 13.72 -29.15 -16.61
CA ASN A 89 14.08 -28.93 -18.00
C ASN A 89 14.47 -30.25 -18.68
N SER A 90 14.05 -30.44 -19.92
CA SER A 90 14.44 -31.57 -20.77
C SER A 90 14.44 -31.19 -22.24
N MET A 91 15.06 -32.05 -23.05
CA MET A 91 14.94 -31.93 -24.51
C MET A 91 13.64 -32.58 -24.98
N ALA A 92 12.89 -31.92 -25.83
CA ALA A 92 11.76 -32.44 -26.56
C ALA A 92 12.10 -32.56 -28.05
N PHE A 93 11.57 -33.56 -28.68
CA PHE A 93 11.84 -33.88 -30.09
C PHE A 93 10.54 -33.94 -30.87
N ALA A 94 10.54 -33.35 -32.05
CA ALA A 94 9.48 -33.51 -33.03
C ALA A 94 10.12 -33.73 -34.39
N ASP A 95 9.94 -34.89 -34.97
CA ASP A 95 10.62 -35.36 -36.18
C ASP A 95 12.16 -35.17 -36.09
N ASP A 96 12.73 -34.28 -36.93
CA ASP A 96 14.16 -33.96 -36.94
C ASP A 96 14.54 -32.74 -36.08
N ASN A 97 13.56 -32.04 -35.47
CA ASN A 97 13.77 -30.84 -34.69
C ASN A 97 13.84 -31.19 -33.19
N LEU A 98 14.62 -30.39 -32.43
CA LEU A 98 14.76 -30.55 -31.01
C LEU A 98 14.77 -29.17 -30.34
N ALA A 99 14.15 -29.08 -29.15
CA ALA A 99 14.14 -27.87 -28.33
C ALA A 99 14.29 -28.19 -26.86
N LEU A 100 14.88 -27.27 -26.12
CA LEU A 100 14.92 -27.31 -24.66
C LEU A 100 13.57 -26.77 -24.10
N VAL A 101 12.90 -27.63 -23.33
CA VAL A 101 11.57 -27.28 -22.79
C VAL A 101 11.52 -27.41 -21.28
N ASP A 102 10.67 -26.60 -20.65
CA ASP A 102 10.27 -26.77 -19.26
C ASP A 102 9.08 -27.72 -19.18
N ILE A 103 9.31 -28.93 -18.68
CA ILE A 103 8.26 -29.89 -18.47
C ILE A 103 7.61 -29.67 -17.12
N LYS A 104 6.30 -29.41 -17.14
CA LYS A 104 5.47 -29.26 -15.98
C LYS A 104 4.48 -30.42 -15.89
N ALA A 105 4.75 -31.36 -14.97
CA ALA A 105 3.86 -32.50 -14.69
C ALA A 105 2.94 -32.14 -13.51
N VAL A 106 1.62 -32.14 -13.71
CA VAL A 106 0.62 -31.68 -12.73
C VAL A 106 -0.40 -32.77 -12.42
N SER A 107 -0.78 -32.91 -11.14
CA SER A 107 -1.81 -33.84 -10.72
C SER A 107 -3.21 -33.25 -10.82
N ASP A 108 -4.21 -34.10 -10.70
CA ASP A 108 -5.61 -33.68 -10.60
C ASP A 108 -5.81 -32.54 -9.59
N GLY A 109 -6.72 -31.63 -9.91
CA GLY A 109 -7.02 -30.46 -9.11
C GLY A 109 -6.14 -29.24 -9.40
N TYR A 110 -5.07 -29.38 -10.18
CA TYR A 110 -4.29 -28.22 -10.65
C TYR A 110 -5.04 -27.44 -11.75
N PRO A 111 -5.03 -26.08 -11.72
CA PRO A 111 -4.57 -25.21 -10.65
C PRO A 111 -5.61 -25.10 -9.52
N LEU A 112 -5.17 -25.05 -8.24
CA LEU A 112 -6.06 -24.87 -7.09
C LEU A 112 -6.64 -23.45 -7.01
N ARG A 113 -5.94 -22.50 -7.63
CA ARG A 113 -6.38 -21.10 -7.81
C ARG A 113 -6.06 -20.65 -9.24
N GLY A 114 -6.94 -19.81 -9.79
CA GLY A 114 -6.82 -19.39 -11.19
C GLY A 114 -7.36 -20.40 -12.17
N SER A 115 -7.03 -20.25 -13.45
CA SER A 115 -7.51 -21.10 -14.54
C SER A 115 -6.46 -21.21 -15.63
N LEU A 116 -6.48 -22.33 -16.36
CA LEU A 116 -5.68 -22.53 -17.56
C LEU A 116 -6.42 -21.94 -18.76
N ARG A 117 -5.68 -21.32 -19.69
CA ARG A 117 -6.24 -20.88 -20.99
C ARG A 117 -5.51 -21.59 -22.12
N THR A 118 -6.28 -22.05 -23.07
CA THR A 118 -5.75 -22.74 -24.25
C THR A 118 -6.37 -22.19 -25.51
N ALA A 119 -5.66 -22.31 -26.62
CA ALA A 119 -6.15 -21.98 -27.95
C ALA A 119 -6.13 -23.23 -28.84
N SER A 120 -6.86 -23.17 -29.97
CA SER A 120 -6.83 -24.21 -31.01
C SER A 120 -5.71 -23.98 -32.00
N GLU A 121 -5.18 -22.77 -32.10
CA GLU A 121 -4.11 -22.38 -33.03
C GLU A 121 -3.05 -21.55 -32.28
N PRO A 122 -1.75 -21.68 -32.63
CA PRO A 122 -0.69 -20.86 -32.04
C PRO A 122 -0.93 -19.38 -32.36
N PHE A 123 -0.81 -18.51 -31.35
CA PHE A 123 -1.02 -17.06 -31.47
C PHE A 123 -2.43 -16.65 -31.96
N GLY A 124 -3.44 -17.52 -31.78
CA GLY A 124 -4.83 -17.22 -32.13
C GLY A 124 -5.50 -16.27 -31.13
N GLU A 125 -6.45 -15.45 -31.62
CA GLU A 125 -7.19 -14.49 -30.76
C GLU A 125 -8.20 -15.17 -29.83
N GLU A 126 -8.73 -16.34 -30.19
CA GLU A 126 -9.73 -17.07 -29.41
C GLU A 126 -9.07 -17.98 -28.37
N THR A 127 -9.11 -17.57 -27.13
CA THR A 127 -8.67 -18.37 -25.98
C THR A 127 -9.85 -18.92 -25.21
N THR A 128 -9.75 -20.18 -24.79
CA THR A 128 -10.79 -20.87 -24.00
C THR A 128 -10.26 -21.17 -22.61
N VAL A 129 -11.02 -20.77 -21.58
CA VAL A 129 -10.73 -21.17 -20.20
C VAL A 129 -11.10 -22.63 -20.01
N ILE A 130 -10.17 -23.42 -19.50
CA ILE A 130 -10.37 -24.85 -19.28
C ILE A 130 -9.99 -25.22 -17.85
N ASN A 131 -10.84 -26.07 -17.24
CA ASN A 131 -10.62 -26.64 -15.90
C ASN A 131 -10.24 -28.13 -15.99
N GLN A 132 -9.85 -28.61 -17.17
CA GLN A 132 -9.39 -29.98 -17.40
C GLN A 132 -7.88 -29.96 -17.59
N LEU A 133 -7.24 -31.08 -17.39
CA LEU A 133 -5.81 -31.31 -17.64
C LEU A 133 -5.62 -32.11 -18.94
N PRO A 134 -4.38 -32.15 -19.49
CA PRO A 134 -4.06 -33.06 -20.60
C PRO A 134 -4.46 -34.49 -20.27
N GLY A 135 -5.09 -35.20 -21.23
CA GLY A 135 -5.45 -36.58 -21.08
C GLY A 135 -4.22 -37.50 -21.09
N GLU A 136 -4.46 -38.81 -20.90
CA GLU A 136 -3.40 -39.80 -21.00
C GLU A 136 -2.81 -39.86 -22.44
N GLY A 137 -1.50 -39.67 -22.56
CA GLY A 137 -0.79 -39.57 -23.84
C GLY A 137 -0.94 -38.22 -24.54
N GLU A 138 -1.46 -37.21 -23.87
CA GLU A 138 -1.58 -35.85 -24.39
C GLU A 138 -0.63 -34.86 -23.70
N ALA A 139 -0.20 -33.87 -24.45
CA ALA A 139 0.53 -32.69 -23.92
C ALA A 139 -0.08 -31.40 -24.43
N TRP A 140 -0.07 -30.34 -23.59
CA TRP A 140 -0.37 -29.01 -24.01
C TRP A 140 0.92 -28.22 -24.06
N VAL A 141 1.11 -27.47 -25.12
CA VAL A 141 2.41 -26.90 -25.48
C VAL A 141 2.29 -25.38 -25.63
N ALA A 142 3.25 -24.65 -25.10
CA ALA A 142 3.32 -23.20 -25.26
C ALA A 142 3.43 -22.80 -26.74
N ALA A 143 2.81 -21.68 -27.13
CA ALA A 143 2.75 -21.21 -28.52
C ALA A 143 4.14 -21.05 -29.16
N ALA A 144 5.16 -20.66 -28.41
CA ALA A 144 6.53 -20.50 -28.90
C ALA A 144 7.13 -21.81 -29.44
N LEU A 145 6.82 -22.96 -28.81
CA LEU A 145 7.38 -24.25 -29.21
C LEU A 145 6.88 -24.74 -30.57
N PHE A 146 5.70 -24.27 -31.01
CA PHE A 146 5.17 -24.57 -32.35
C PHE A 146 6.07 -24.00 -33.48
N GLN A 147 6.73 -22.85 -33.20
CA GLN A 147 7.69 -22.29 -34.14
C GLN A 147 9.04 -22.99 -34.09
N GLU A 148 9.55 -23.29 -32.89
CA GLU A 148 10.87 -23.93 -32.74
C GLU A 148 10.94 -25.35 -33.31
N LEU A 149 9.85 -26.08 -33.16
CA LEU A 149 9.79 -27.48 -33.57
C LEU A 149 9.01 -27.73 -34.87
N ASP A 150 8.47 -26.67 -35.50
CA ASP A 150 7.60 -26.73 -36.70
C ASP A 150 6.39 -27.66 -36.48
N LEU A 151 5.71 -27.51 -35.32
CA LEU A 151 4.61 -28.35 -34.89
C LEU A 151 3.25 -27.86 -35.38
N GLU A 152 2.34 -28.81 -35.61
CA GLU A 152 0.90 -28.53 -35.73
C GLU A 152 0.12 -29.21 -34.58
N VAL A 153 -1.08 -28.69 -34.27
CA VAL A 153 -1.97 -29.33 -33.29
C VAL A 153 -2.38 -30.69 -33.79
N GLY A 154 -2.03 -31.71 -33.05
CA GLY A 154 -2.25 -33.12 -33.44
C GLY A 154 -0.98 -33.92 -33.65
N ASP A 155 0.16 -33.25 -33.77
CA ASP A 155 1.47 -33.87 -33.93
C ASP A 155 1.96 -34.57 -32.66
N THR A 156 3.01 -35.37 -32.82
CA THR A 156 3.61 -36.15 -31.73
C THR A 156 4.87 -35.49 -31.25
N LEU A 157 4.92 -35.19 -29.94
CA LEU A 157 6.08 -34.70 -29.25
C LEU A 157 6.72 -35.84 -28.44
N GLU A 158 8.00 -36.09 -28.66
CA GLU A 158 8.77 -37.10 -27.91
C GLU A 158 9.47 -36.42 -26.72
N ILE A 159 9.19 -36.92 -25.49
CA ILE A 159 9.77 -36.44 -24.25
C ILE A 159 10.37 -37.61 -23.50
N GLY A 160 11.69 -37.71 -23.45
CA GLY A 160 12.39 -38.83 -22.86
C GLY A 160 12.06 -40.13 -23.63
N GLN A 161 11.46 -41.11 -22.93
CA GLN A 161 11.09 -42.41 -23.54
C GLN A 161 9.62 -42.43 -23.97
N SER A 162 8.85 -41.37 -23.75
CA SER A 162 7.43 -41.31 -24.03
C SER A 162 7.08 -40.40 -25.20
N LYS A 163 5.96 -40.74 -25.88
CA LYS A 163 5.41 -39.94 -26.97
C LYS A 163 4.07 -39.35 -26.54
N PHE A 164 3.92 -38.05 -26.72
CA PHE A 164 2.72 -37.32 -26.38
C PHE A 164 2.10 -36.71 -27.64
N LYS A 165 0.79 -36.73 -27.73
CA LYS A 165 0.06 -36.02 -28.77
C LYS A 165 -0.15 -34.59 -28.33
N VAL A 166 0.27 -33.62 -29.12
CA VAL A 166 -0.01 -32.19 -28.90
C VAL A 166 -1.49 -31.93 -29.14
N SER A 167 -2.28 -31.79 -28.09
CA SER A 167 -3.72 -31.67 -28.19
C SER A 167 -4.21 -30.23 -28.16
N ARG A 168 -3.49 -29.28 -27.54
CA ARG A 168 -3.86 -27.85 -27.42
C ARG A 168 -2.63 -26.98 -27.33
N VAL A 169 -2.84 -25.70 -27.65
CA VAL A 169 -1.87 -24.63 -27.42
C VAL A 169 -2.12 -24.03 -26.04
N LEU A 170 -1.13 -24.04 -25.17
CA LEU A 170 -1.18 -23.42 -23.85
C LEU A 170 -0.86 -21.93 -24.00
N THR A 171 -1.86 -21.08 -23.73
CA THR A 171 -1.72 -19.62 -23.87
C THR A 171 -1.53 -18.91 -22.53
N TYR A 172 -2.03 -19.50 -21.45
CA TYR A 172 -1.86 -18.95 -20.10
C TYR A 172 -1.91 -20.04 -19.04
N GLU A 173 -0.98 -19.95 -18.12
CA GLU A 173 -0.95 -20.73 -16.87
C GLU A 173 -0.64 -19.79 -15.69
N PRO A 174 -1.30 -19.97 -14.52
CA PRO A 174 -1.27 -18.98 -13.45
C PRO A 174 0.07 -18.85 -12.73
N ASP A 175 0.90 -19.88 -12.73
CA ASP A 175 2.13 -19.99 -11.93
C ASP A 175 3.43 -19.91 -12.74
N VAL A 176 3.38 -19.23 -13.87
CA VAL A 176 4.59 -18.92 -14.65
C VAL A 176 5.39 -17.88 -13.89
N GLY A 177 6.57 -18.28 -13.41
CA GLY A 177 7.51 -17.36 -12.77
C GLY A 177 8.08 -16.40 -13.81
N PHE A 178 8.21 -15.12 -13.44
CA PHE A 178 8.86 -14.12 -14.26
C PHE A 178 10.38 -14.34 -14.24
N SER A 179 10.93 -14.97 -15.27
CA SER A 179 12.37 -15.08 -15.49
C SER A 179 12.70 -14.96 -16.97
N VAL A 180 13.12 -13.79 -17.40
CA VAL A 180 13.44 -13.48 -18.79
C VAL A 180 14.67 -14.28 -19.29
N PHE A 181 15.49 -14.81 -18.41
CA PHE A 181 16.76 -15.44 -18.75
C PHE A 181 16.80 -16.97 -18.67
N THR A 182 15.74 -17.59 -18.13
CA THR A 182 15.76 -19.05 -17.85
C THR A 182 14.53 -19.78 -18.36
N ASP A 183 13.59 -19.12 -19.01
CA ASP A 183 12.34 -19.76 -19.39
C ASP A 183 12.45 -20.38 -20.78
N SER A 184 12.58 -21.72 -20.75
CA SER A 184 12.31 -22.56 -21.91
C SER A 184 10.78 -22.64 -22.13
N PRO A 185 10.29 -22.86 -23.37
CA PRO A 185 8.86 -23.03 -23.61
C PRO A 185 8.25 -24.15 -22.76
N ASN A 186 7.07 -23.89 -22.18
CA ASN A 186 6.43 -24.84 -21.27
C ASN A 186 5.70 -25.95 -22.01
N VAL A 187 5.82 -27.17 -21.48
CA VAL A 187 5.04 -28.33 -21.86
C VAL A 187 4.33 -28.91 -20.65
N LEU A 188 2.99 -28.88 -20.67
CA LEU A 188 2.16 -29.40 -19.60
C LEU A 188 1.76 -30.85 -19.87
N ILE A 189 2.06 -31.76 -18.91
CA ILE A 189 1.68 -33.19 -18.99
C ILE A 189 0.99 -33.59 -17.67
N HIS A 190 0.30 -34.73 -17.70
CA HIS A 190 -0.31 -35.28 -16.49
C HIS A 190 0.76 -35.93 -15.59
N TYR A 191 0.65 -35.73 -14.26
CA TYR A 191 1.62 -36.20 -13.25
C TYR A 191 1.86 -37.72 -13.30
N GLU A 192 0.81 -38.54 -13.54
CA GLU A 192 0.91 -40.01 -13.59
C GLU A 192 1.77 -40.53 -14.76
N GLN A 193 1.97 -39.70 -15.78
CA GLN A 193 2.79 -40.05 -16.94
C GLN A 193 4.28 -39.74 -16.76
N LEU A 194 4.63 -39.02 -15.68
CA LEU A 194 5.98 -38.53 -15.43
C LEU A 194 6.99 -39.70 -15.32
N GLU A 195 6.66 -40.77 -14.61
CA GLU A 195 7.54 -41.91 -14.47
C GLU A 195 7.83 -42.63 -15.82
N GLN A 196 6.84 -42.63 -16.71
CA GLN A 196 6.96 -43.28 -18.04
C GLN A 196 7.96 -42.57 -18.96
N THR A 197 8.23 -41.30 -18.72
CA THR A 197 9.22 -40.51 -19.49
C THR A 197 10.66 -40.98 -19.24
N GLY A 198 10.94 -41.61 -18.10
CA GLY A 198 12.27 -42.05 -17.71
C GLY A 198 13.28 -40.91 -17.46
N LEU A 199 12.82 -39.67 -17.37
CA LEU A 199 13.68 -38.47 -17.29
C LEU A 199 14.17 -38.20 -15.86
N ILE A 200 13.41 -38.60 -14.85
CA ILE A 200 13.81 -38.40 -13.47
C ILE A 200 14.75 -39.52 -13.02
N GLN A 201 16.02 -39.19 -12.90
CA GLN A 201 17.08 -40.09 -12.46
C GLN A 201 17.81 -39.50 -11.25
N PRO A 202 18.54 -40.33 -10.47
CA PRO A 202 19.38 -39.80 -9.39
C PRO A 202 20.35 -38.73 -9.93
N GLY A 203 20.28 -37.52 -9.38
CA GLY A 203 21.07 -36.38 -9.82
C GLY A 203 20.36 -35.41 -10.80
N SER A 204 19.12 -35.75 -11.26
CA SER A 204 18.33 -34.80 -12.05
C SER A 204 17.95 -33.56 -11.24
N ARG A 205 18.04 -32.39 -11.88
CA ARG A 205 17.58 -31.11 -11.27
C ARG A 205 16.08 -30.99 -11.41
N VAL A 206 15.36 -31.48 -10.40
CA VAL A 206 13.90 -31.49 -10.37
C VAL A 206 13.40 -30.62 -9.21
N ARG A 207 12.39 -29.81 -9.45
CA ARG A 207 11.65 -29.10 -8.42
C ARG A 207 10.31 -29.78 -8.16
N TYR A 208 10.15 -30.31 -6.96
CA TYR A 208 8.90 -30.87 -6.48
C TYR A 208 8.14 -29.75 -5.75
N ASN A 209 6.92 -29.49 -6.16
CA ASN A 209 6.06 -28.54 -5.50
C ASN A 209 4.76 -29.21 -5.11
N VAL A 210 4.31 -28.96 -3.88
CA VAL A 210 2.95 -29.26 -3.43
C VAL A 210 2.22 -27.95 -3.23
N LEU A 211 1.10 -27.83 -3.86
CA LEU A 211 0.19 -26.71 -3.82
C LEU A 211 -0.87 -26.99 -2.74
N PHE A 212 -1.21 -25.97 -1.97
CA PHE A 212 -2.23 -26.06 -0.92
C PHE A 212 -3.25 -24.94 -1.08
N ALA A 213 -4.54 -25.30 -0.95
CA ALA A 213 -5.61 -24.33 -0.90
C ALA A 213 -6.54 -24.62 0.27
N GLY A 214 -6.98 -23.55 0.97
CA GLY A 214 -7.85 -23.66 2.13
C GLY A 214 -8.04 -22.31 2.84
N THR A 215 -8.69 -22.34 3.99
CA THR A 215 -8.83 -21.13 4.82
C THR A 215 -7.50 -20.79 5.51
N ALA A 216 -7.29 -19.51 5.84
CA ALA A 216 -6.10 -19.08 6.56
C ALA A 216 -5.85 -19.88 7.86
N GLU A 217 -6.92 -20.16 8.64
CA GLU A 217 -6.82 -20.97 9.87
C GLU A 217 -6.35 -22.40 9.60
N GLN A 218 -6.80 -23.03 8.50
CA GLN A 218 -6.38 -24.36 8.12
C GLN A 218 -4.91 -24.38 7.69
N LEU A 219 -4.51 -23.41 6.87
CA LEU A 219 -3.13 -23.26 6.38
C LEU A 219 -2.15 -22.97 7.50
N ASP A 220 -2.48 -22.04 8.39
CA ASP A 220 -1.64 -21.72 9.55
C ASP A 220 -1.53 -22.90 10.52
N GLY A 221 -2.66 -23.58 10.82
CA GLY A 221 -2.65 -24.78 11.65
C GLY A 221 -1.91 -25.96 11.04
N TYR A 222 -1.88 -26.08 9.71
CA TYR A 222 -1.08 -27.06 9.01
C TYR A 222 0.41 -26.68 9.05
N TYR A 223 0.74 -25.40 8.83
CA TYR A 223 2.11 -24.93 8.88
C TYR A 223 2.74 -25.08 10.27
N GLU A 224 2.01 -24.81 11.35
CA GLU A 224 2.52 -25.02 12.71
C GLU A 224 2.91 -26.49 12.97
N TRP A 225 2.20 -27.44 12.36
CA TRP A 225 2.54 -28.85 12.44
C TRP A 225 3.70 -29.21 11.52
N LEU A 226 3.78 -28.62 10.32
CA LEU A 226 4.78 -28.95 9.30
C LEU A 226 6.14 -28.30 9.60
N ALA A 227 6.17 -27.07 10.10
CA ALA A 227 7.38 -26.26 10.28
C ALA A 227 8.53 -26.97 11.04
N PRO A 228 8.28 -27.74 12.13
CA PRO A 228 9.36 -28.48 12.79
C PRO A 228 9.98 -29.61 11.96
N GLN A 229 9.32 -30.01 10.88
CA GLN A 229 9.74 -31.10 9.99
C GLN A 229 10.43 -30.58 8.72
N LEU A 230 10.30 -29.27 8.45
CA LEU A 230 10.94 -28.62 7.32
C LEU A 230 12.44 -28.44 7.60
N ASN A 231 13.20 -28.60 6.55
CA ASN A 231 14.61 -28.22 6.55
C ASN A 231 14.76 -27.01 5.62
N ASP A 232 15.16 -25.87 6.17
CA ASP A 232 15.26 -24.58 5.45
C ASP A 232 16.21 -24.63 4.24
N ASP A 233 17.19 -25.55 4.24
CA ASP A 233 18.10 -25.72 3.11
C ASP A 233 17.46 -26.41 1.89
N THR A 234 16.41 -27.24 2.11
CA THR A 234 15.81 -28.07 1.07
C THR A 234 14.35 -27.80 0.80
N HIS A 235 13.65 -27.26 1.79
CA HIS A 235 12.22 -26.98 1.72
C HIS A 235 11.97 -25.48 1.79
N ASN A 236 11.13 -24.98 0.92
CA ASN A 236 10.73 -23.59 0.92
C ASN A 236 9.20 -23.49 0.93
N TRP A 237 8.65 -23.07 2.06
CA TRP A 237 7.24 -22.77 2.21
C TRP A 237 7.00 -21.31 1.76
N ARG A 238 6.26 -21.13 0.68
CA ARG A 238 6.02 -19.81 0.08
C ARG A 238 4.56 -19.42 0.11
N SER A 239 4.37 -18.17 0.45
CA SER A 239 3.15 -17.38 0.23
C SER A 239 3.42 -16.30 -0.81
N ILE A 240 2.38 -15.76 -1.41
CA ILE A 240 2.52 -14.55 -2.23
C ILE A 240 3.01 -13.36 -1.41
N GLU A 241 2.69 -13.34 -0.10
CA GLU A 241 3.08 -12.29 0.83
C GLU A 241 4.59 -12.28 1.12
N ASP A 242 5.22 -13.44 1.04
CA ASP A 242 6.64 -13.66 1.37
C ASP A 242 7.57 -13.42 0.17
N GLY A 243 7.01 -13.10 -1.00
CA GLY A 243 7.78 -12.98 -2.23
C GLY A 243 8.45 -11.61 -2.39
N ASP A 244 9.70 -11.61 -2.86
CA ASP A 244 10.43 -10.40 -3.30
C ASP A 244 9.92 -9.86 -4.65
N SER A 245 8.77 -10.33 -5.11
CA SER A 245 8.20 -9.90 -6.39
C SER A 245 7.79 -8.42 -6.37
N PRO A 246 7.89 -7.70 -7.49
CA PRO A 246 7.41 -6.32 -7.60
C PRO A 246 5.94 -6.18 -7.21
N LEU A 247 5.12 -7.18 -7.52
CA LEU A 247 3.70 -7.24 -7.15
C LEU A 247 3.51 -7.30 -5.63
N ALA A 248 4.24 -8.19 -4.93
CA ALA A 248 4.15 -8.31 -3.48
C ALA A 248 4.54 -7.00 -2.79
N ARG A 249 5.59 -6.33 -3.25
CA ARG A 249 6.02 -5.02 -2.74
C ARG A 249 4.96 -3.94 -2.96
N SER A 250 4.34 -3.89 -4.12
CA SER A 250 3.26 -2.92 -4.43
C SER A 250 2.02 -3.17 -3.59
N LEU A 251 1.66 -4.43 -3.38
CA LEU A 251 0.54 -4.84 -2.52
C LEU A 251 0.78 -4.45 -1.05
N GLN A 252 1.98 -4.70 -0.52
CA GLN A 252 2.37 -4.29 0.83
C GLN A 252 2.35 -2.77 1.00
N ARG A 253 2.79 -2.00 -0.01
CA ARG A 253 2.67 -0.52 0.02
C ARG A 253 1.23 -0.07 0.07
N ALA A 254 0.35 -0.67 -0.74
CA ALA A 254 -1.08 -0.39 -0.72
C ALA A 254 -1.71 -0.71 0.64
N GLU A 255 -1.37 -1.83 1.25
CA GLU A 255 -1.82 -2.21 2.58
C GLU A 255 -1.36 -1.20 3.64
N ARG A 256 -0.06 -0.85 3.66
CA ARG A 256 0.49 0.17 4.56
C ARG A 256 -0.22 1.52 4.38
N PHE A 257 -0.54 1.91 3.14
CA PHE A 257 -1.30 3.13 2.86
C PHE A 257 -2.72 3.06 3.46
N MET A 258 -3.44 1.98 3.24
CA MET A 258 -4.80 1.81 3.76
C MET A 258 -4.83 1.81 5.29
N LEU A 259 -3.87 1.16 5.94
CA LEU A 259 -3.71 1.18 7.39
C LEU A 259 -3.44 2.60 7.91
N LEU A 260 -2.52 3.34 7.29
CA LEU A 260 -2.20 4.72 7.67
C LEU A 260 -3.38 5.66 7.45
N ALA A 261 -4.07 5.58 6.31
CA ALA A 261 -5.23 6.40 6.01
C ALA A 261 -6.39 6.12 7.00
N SER A 262 -6.63 4.84 7.35
CA SER A 262 -7.58 4.45 8.39
C SER A 262 -7.23 5.06 9.74
N LEU A 263 -5.97 4.96 10.14
CA LEU A 263 -5.46 5.52 11.38
C LEU A 263 -5.64 7.04 11.45
N LEU A 264 -5.32 7.75 10.37
CA LEU A 264 -5.52 9.20 10.27
C LEU A 264 -7.01 9.57 10.35
N GLY A 265 -7.89 8.78 9.74
CA GLY A 265 -9.34 8.91 9.85
C GLY A 265 -9.82 8.76 11.30
N VAL A 266 -9.30 7.77 12.04
CA VAL A 266 -9.59 7.58 13.48
C VAL A 266 -9.16 8.78 14.31
N VAL A 267 -7.95 9.31 14.07
CA VAL A 267 -7.44 10.49 14.80
C VAL A 267 -8.30 11.72 14.52
N LEU A 268 -8.73 11.94 13.27
CA LEU A 268 -9.67 13.01 12.93
C LEU A 268 -11.00 12.84 13.66
N ALA A 269 -11.58 11.67 13.62
CA ALA A 269 -12.84 11.37 14.28
C ALA A 269 -12.75 11.55 15.81
N ALA A 270 -11.68 11.05 16.43
CA ALA A 270 -11.42 11.23 17.86
C ALA A 270 -11.28 12.73 18.25
N THR A 271 -10.64 13.53 17.41
CA THR A 271 -10.53 14.98 17.60
C THR A 271 -11.91 15.65 17.53
N ALA A 272 -12.77 15.22 16.62
CA ALA A 272 -14.15 15.73 16.54
C ALA A 272 -14.95 15.43 17.81
N VAL A 273 -14.86 14.21 18.33
CA VAL A 273 -15.50 13.81 19.59
C VAL A 273 -14.98 14.66 20.76
N ALA A 274 -13.65 14.87 20.86
CA ALA A 274 -13.04 15.69 21.91
C ALA A 274 -13.58 17.11 21.93
N VAL A 275 -13.62 17.78 20.77
CA VAL A 275 -14.12 19.14 20.60
C VAL A 275 -15.61 19.22 20.95
N ALA A 276 -16.41 18.26 20.47
CA ALA A 276 -17.84 18.21 20.73
C ALA A 276 -18.14 17.97 22.23
N ALA A 277 -17.40 17.06 22.88
CA ALA A 277 -17.56 16.75 24.30
C ALA A 277 -17.21 17.96 25.20
N GLN A 278 -16.08 18.63 24.91
CA GLN A 278 -15.69 19.84 25.63
C GLN A 278 -16.76 20.92 25.55
N ARG A 279 -17.32 21.13 24.37
CA ARG A 279 -18.39 22.08 24.12
C ARG A 279 -19.68 21.72 24.86
N TYR A 280 -20.08 20.47 24.80
CA TYR A 280 -21.26 19.99 25.52
C TYR A 280 -21.16 20.24 27.02
N CYS A 281 -20.02 19.95 27.63
CA CYS A 281 -19.83 20.18 29.06
C CYS A 281 -19.81 21.67 29.43
N GLN A 282 -19.14 22.52 28.65
CA GLN A 282 -19.12 23.98 28.90
C GLN A 282 -20.53 24.59 28.91
N ARG A 283 -21.38 24.13 28.00
CA ARG A 283 -22.77 24.60 27.88
C ARG A 283 -23.68 24.16 29.03
N ASN A 284 -23.37 23.02 29.65
CA ASN A 284 -24.12 22.47 30.78
C ASN A 284 -23.62 22.96 32.14
N TYR A 285 -22.62 23.88 32.21
CA TYR A 285 -22.12 24.41 33.48
C TYR A 285 -23.19 25.06 34.31
N ASP A 286 -24.03 25.92 33.72
CA ASP A 286 -25.07 26.63 34.43
C ASP A 286 -26.22 25.68 34.87
N VAL A 287 -26.55 24.69 34.07
CA VAL A 287 -27.54 23.65 34.44
C VAL A 287 -27.09 22.84 35.66
N VAL A 288 -25.82 22.45 35.71
CA VAL A 288 -25.26 21.74 36.88
C VAL A 288 -25.18 22.64 38.12
N ALA A 289 -24.84 23.90 37.95
CA ALA A 289 -24.85 24.86 39.05
C ALA A 289 -26.26 25.00 39.64
N ILE A 290 -27.31 25.10 38.81
CA ILE A 290 -28.72 25.13 39.22
C ILE A 290 -29.10 23.83 39.94
N PHE A 291 -28.77 22.63 39.43
CA PHE A 291 -29.05 21.38 40.13
C PHE A 291 -28.42 21.33 41.51
N LYS A 292 -27.20 21.84 41.68
CA LYS A 292 -26.54 21.91 43.00
C LYS A 292 -27.21 22.90 43.97
N THR A 293 -27.67 24.02 43.44
CA THR A 293 -28.44 25.01 44.32
C THR A 293 -29.78 24.48 44.75
N LEU A 294 -30.38 23.56 43.92
CA LEU A 294 -31.63 22.86 44.29
C LEU A 294 -31.39 21.62 45.19
N GLY A 295 -30.15 21.40 45.67
CA GLY A 295 -29.82 20.36 46.62
C GLY A 295 -29.42 19.01 46.01
N ALA A 296 -29.15 18.93 44.71
CA ALA A 296 -28.68 17.69 44.10
C ALA A 296 -27.26 17.33 44.56
N GLU A 297 -27.05 16.13 45.02
CA GLU A 297 -25.77 15.60 45.42
C GLU A 297 -24.83 15.34 44.22
N ARG A 298 -23.53 15.48 44.44
CA ARG A 298 -22.51 15.20 43.42
C ARG A 298 -22.64 13.84 42.76
N ARG A 299 -22.96 12.78 43.56
CA ARG A 299 -23.15 11.40 43.05
C ARG A 299 -24.38 11.28 42.15
N GLN A 300 -25.47 12.01 42.46
CA GLN A 300 -26.70 12.04 41.67
C GLN A 300 -26.44 12.70 40.31
N ILE A 301 -25.77 13.83 40.27
CA ILE A 301 -25.38 14.53 39.06
C ILE A 301 -24.45 13.65 38.19
N GLN A 302 -23.47 12.99 38.83
CA GLN A 302 -22.59 12.05 38.13
C GLN A 302 -23.39 10.92 37.43
N ARG A 303 -24.27 10.27 38.18
CA ARG A 303 -25.08 9.15 37.60
C ARG A 303 -25.96 9.62 36.42
N ILE A 304 -26.55 10.81 36.52
CA ILE A 304 -27.41 11.34 35.44
C ILE A 304 -26.58 11.58 34.19
N PHE A 305 -25.47 12.30 34.30
CA PHE A 305 -24.66 12.64 33.14
C PHE A 305 -23.87 11.47 32.54
N ILE A 306 -23.37 10.53 33.39
CA ILE A 306 -22.73 9.31 32.90
C ILE A 306 -23.76 8.44 32.16
N LEU A 307 -24.93 8.20 32.73
CA LEU A 307 -25.96 7.39 32.08
C LEU A 307 -26.46 8.06 30.78
N HIS A 308 -26.57 9.37 30.77
CA HIS A 308 -26.97 10.18 29.62
C HIS A 308 -25.94 10.04 28.47
N LEU A 309 -24.64 10.19 28.78
CA LEU A 309 -23.54 10.05 27.81
C LEU A 309 -23.41 8.59 27.31
N LEU A 310 -23.55 7.61 28.17
CA LEU A 310 -23.55 6.20 27.77
C LEU A 310 -24.70 5.88 26.81
N LEU A 311 -25.93 6.33 27.13
CA LEU A 311 -27.08 6.13 26.24
C LEU A 311 -26.83 6.80 24.87
N LEU A 312 -26.33 8.05 24.87
CA LEU A 312 -25.98 8.73 23.62
C LEU A 312 -24.93 7.95 22.84
N THR A 313 -23.88 7.48 23.52
CA THR A 313 -22.78 6.73 22.89
C THR A 313 -23.29 5.44 22.26
N PHE A 314 -24.08 4.63 22.99
CA PHE A 314 -24.62 3.39 22.46
C PHE A 314 -25.55 3.61 21.26
N ILE A 315 -26.43 4.61 21.33
CA ILE A 315 -27.31 4.97 20.19
C ILE A 315 -26.46 5.43 19.00
N SER A 316 -25.47 6.27 19.26
CA SER A 316 -24.58 6.78 18.20
C SER A 316 -23.73 5.67 17.57
N ILE A 317 -23.23 4.73 18.37
CA ILE A 317 -22.51 3.53 17.85
C ILE A 317 -23.46 2.71 16.98
N GLY A 318 -24.69 2.41 17.44
CA GLY A 318 -25.65 1.64 16.66
C GLY A 318 -26.00 2.29 15.31
N VAL A 319 -26.24 3.60 15.32
CA VAL A 319 -26.47 4.37 14.08
C VAL A 319 -25.22 4.41 13.20
N GLY A 320 -24.04 4.57 13.80
CA GLY A 320 -22.75 4.56 13.09
C GLY A 320 -22.44 3.23 12.42
N LEU A 321 -22.71 2.11 13.12
CA LEU A 321 -22.54 0.76 12.55
C LEU A 321 -23.52 0.53 11.38
N LEU A 322 -24.78 0.97 11.52
CA LEU A 322 -25.74 0.86 10.43
C LEU A 322 -25.32 1.68 9.19
N LEU A 323 -24.95 2.95 9.40
CA LEU A 323 -24.51 3.80 8.31
C LEU A 323 -23.20 3.31 7.66
N GLY A 324 -22.25 2.86 8.47
CA GLY A 324 -20.98 2.31 7.97
C GLY A 324 -21.20 1.06 7.13
N TRP A 325 -22.10 0.17 7.58
CA TRP A 325 -22.48 -1.00 6.81
C TRP A 325 -23.17 -0.64 5.49
N VAL A 326 -24.14 0.31 5.50
CA VAL A 326 -24.84 0.76 4.30
C VAL A 326 -23.87 1.40 3.31
N ILE A 327 -22.98 2.30 3.76
CA ILE A 327 -22.02 2.97 2.89
C ILE A 327 -21.06 1.93 2.27
N GLN A 328 -20.54 1.03 3.09
CA GLN A 328 -19.65 -0.03 2.62
C GLN A 328 -20.35 -0.97 1.63
N ALA A 329 -21.62 -1.35 1.87
CA ALA A 329 -22.36 -2.20 0.95
C ALA A 329 -22.54 -1.55 -0.44
N GLN A 330 -22.86 -0.25 -0.50
CA GLN A 330 -22.98 0.49 -1.77
C GLN A 330 -21.64 0.60 -2.51
N VAL A 331 -20.56 0.81 -1.76
CA VAL A 331 -19.23 0.92 -2.36
C VAL A 331 -18.74 -0.42 -2.86
N ILE A 332 -18.94 -1.49 -2.11
CA ILE A 332 -18.57 -2.84 -2.55
C ILE A 332 -19.37 -3.24 -3.80
N GLU A 333 -20.66 -2.95 -3.84
CA GLU A 333 -21.48 -3.22 -5.05
C GLU A 333 -20.93 -2.47 -6.27
N PHE A 334 -20.57 -1.19 -6.09
CA PHE A 334 -19.96 -0.40 -7.16
C PHE A 334 -18.59 -0.97 -7.57
N VAL A 335 -17.73 -1.33 -6.61
CA VAL A 335 -16.40 -1.89 -6.86
C VAL A 335 -16.52 -3.28 -7.48
N ALA A 336 -17.37 -4.16 -6.98
CA ALA A 336 -17.58 -5.50 -7.52
C ALA A 336 -18.10 -5.45 -8.98
N ALA A 337 -18.97 -4.47 -9.30
CA ALA A 337 -19.43 -4.27 -10.67
C ALA A 337 -18.30 -3.83 -11.63
N GLN A 338 -17.32 -3.08 -11.14
CA GLN A 338 -16.15 -2.69 -11.93
C GLN A 338 -15.13 -3.85 -12.05
N LEU A 339 -15.04 -4.68 -11.03
CA LEU A 339 -14.05 -5.74 -10.92
C LEU A 339 -14.47 -7.06 -11.56
N GLY A 340 -15.75 -7.22 -11.88
CA GLY A 340 -16.31 -8.50 -12.37
C GLY A 340 -16.13 -9.67 -11.40
N ALA A 341 -15.83 -9.42 -10.12
CA ALA A 341 -15.56 -10.44 -9.11
C ALA A 341 -16.30 -10.17 -7.79
N GLU A 342 -16.78 -11.24 -7.16
CA GLU A 342 -17.39 -11.15 -5.83
C GLU A 342 -16.30 -11.07 -4.75
N LEU A 343 -16.28 -9.96 -4.02
CA LEU A 343 -15.36 -9.80 -2.89
C LEU A 343 -15.84 -10.63 -1.68
N PRO A 344 -14.95 -11.35 -0.98
CA PRO A 344 -15.30 -12.18 0.18
C PRO A 344 -16.03 -11.40 1.26
N ALA A 345 -16.84 -12.07 2.06
CA ALA A 345 -17.54 -11.44 3.19
C ALA A 345 -16.54 -11.10 4.29
N ALA A 346 -16.66 -9.89 4.87
CA ALA A 346 -15.82 -9.50 5.99
C ALA A 346 -16.22 -10.24 7.29
N GLY A 347 -15.23 -10.46 8.15
CA GLY A 347 -15.41 -11.06 9.45
C GLY A 347 -16.05 -10.13 10.49
N LEU A 348 -16.06 -10.55 11.76
CA LEU A 348 -16.58 -9.76 12.88
C LEU A 348 -15.56 -8.71 13.39
N LYS A 349 -14.31 -8.84 13.06
CA LYS A 349 -13.20 -7.98 13.54
C LYS A 349 -13.45 -6.49 13.30
N PRO A 350 -13.87 -6.00 12.10
CA PRO A 350 -14.18 -4.59 11.86
C PRO A 350 -15.30 -4.04 12.75
N TYR A 351 -16.34 -4.82 13.01
CA TYR A 351 -17.47 -4.38 13.85
C TYR A 351 -17.05 -4.18 15.31
N VAL A 352 -16.23 -5.10 15.83
CA VAL A 352 -15.67 -5.00 17.18
C VAL A 352 -14.74 -3.79 17.27
N LEU A 353 -13.87 -3.62 16.28
CA LEU A 353 -12.90 -2.52 16.22
C LEU A 353 -13.58 -1.15 16.17
N ALA A 354 -14.58 -0.98 15.29
CA ALA A 354 -15.34 0.25 15.17
C ALA A 354 -16.14 0.57 16.46
N SER A 355 -16.77 -0.44 17.06
CA SER A 355 -17.49 -0.29 18.32
C SER A 355 -16.58 0.09 19.47
N ALA A 356 -15.42 -0.58 19.58
CA ALA A 356 -14.39 -0.28 20.59
C ALA A 356 -13.83 1.14 20.40
N THR A 357 -13.52 1.54 19.17
CA THR A 357 -13.05 2.89 18.86
C THR A 357 -14.06 3.95 19.24
N GLY A 358 -15.34 3.76 18.88
CA GLY A 358 -16.41 4.67 19.24
C GLY A 358 -16.59 4.77 20.76
N LEU A 359 -16.55 3.64 21.47
CA LEU A 359 -16.69 3.60 22.93
C LEU A 359 -15.48 4.25 23.62
N VAL A 360 -14.26 3.87 23.24
CA VAL A 360 -13.02 4.40 23.83
C VAL A 360 -12.92 5.91 23.59
N SER A 361 -13.17 6.35 22.37
CA SER A 361 -13.17 7.78 22.02
C SER A 361 -14.22 8.55 22.80
N ALA A 362 -15.48 8.06 22.85
CA ALA A 362 -16.56 8.71 23.58
C ALA A 362 -16.27 8.80 25.08
N VAL A 363 -15.85 7.70 25.72
CA VAL A 363 -15.60 7.65 27.16
C VAL A 363 -14.39 8.51 27.53
N MET A 364 -13.25 8.34 26.88
CA MET A 364 -12.00 8.98 27.27
C MET A 364 -12.03 10.49 27.01
N PHE A 365 -12.55 10.93 25.87
CA PHE A 365 -12.63 12.37 25.57
C PHE A 365 -13.74 13.09 26.32
N THR A 366 -14.78 12.39 26.80
CA THR A 366 -15.83 12.99 27.63
C THR A 366 -15.54 12.94 29.12
N LEU A 367 -14.67 12.05 29.57
CA LEU A 367 -14.39 11.83 31.01
C LEU A 367 -13.89 13.10 31.71
N TYR A 368 -12.88 13.77 31.15
CA TYR A 368 -12.35 14.98 31.77
C TYR A 368 -13.32 16.19 31.75
N PRO A 369 -13.93 16.54 30.58
CA PRO A 369 -14.98 17.57 30.57
C PRO A 369 -16.12 17.28 31.58
N LEU A 370 -16.51 16.02 31.73
CA LEU A 370 -17.53 15.59 32.68
C LEU A 370 -17.07 15.78 34.12
N LEU A 371 -15.85 15.39 34.48
CA LEU A 371 -15.27 15.62 35.82
C LEU A 371 -15.24 17.11 36.14
N ARG A 372 -14.89 17.96 35.17
CA ARG A 372 -14.89 19.42 35.34
C ARG A 372 -16.31 19.95 35.50
N LEU A 373 -17.27 19.46 34.73
CA LEU A 373 -18.69 19.81 34.86
C LEU A 373 -19.22 19.54 36.27
N ILE A 374 -18.87 18.39 36.85
CA ILE A 374 -19.25 18.02 38.20
C ILE A 374 -18.56 18.81 39.29
N ALA A 375 -17.38 19.38 39.02
CA ALA A 375 -16.62 20.17 39.98
C ALA A 375 -17.07 21.63 40.08
N ILE A 376 -18.01 22.11 39.25
CA ILE A 376 -18.49 23.46 39.22
C ILE A 376 -19.15 23.88 40.53
N PRO A 377 -18.77 25.02 41.13
CA PRO A 377 -19.36 25.49 42.39
C PRO A 377 -20.79 26.02 42.17
N PRO A 378 -21.71 25.86 43.16
CA PRO A 378 -23.08 26.40 43.09
C PRO A 378 -23.11 27.94 42.95
N LEU A 379 -22.12 28.63 43.50
CA LEU A 379 -21.97 30.08 43.43
C LEU A 379 -21.89 30.64 42.00
N ARG A 380 -21.66 29.79 41.02
CA ARG A 380 -21.65 30.14 39.59
C ARG A 380 -23.00 30.73 39.11
N VAL A 381 -24.11 30.39 39.79
CA VAL A 381 -25.41 30.99 39.49
C VAL A 381 -25.41 32.49 39.75
N LEU A 382 -24.64 32.97 40.72
CA LEU A 382 -24.48 34.39 41.06
C LEU A 382 -23.34 35.08 40.29
N ASN A 383 -22.26 34.34 40.02
CA ASN A 383 -21.12 34.89 39.28
C ASN A 383 -20.66 33.88 38.22
N ARG A 384 -21.00 34.12 36.95
CA ARG A 384 -20.72 33.25 35.80
C ARG A 384 -19.23 33.05 35.48
N GLU A 385 -18.34 33.91 36.03
CA GLU A 385 -16.89 33.79 35.85
C GLU A 385 -16.25 32.69 36.69
N LEU A 386 -16.94 32.19 37.71
CA LEU A 386 -16.45 31.14 38.56
C LEU A 386 -16.39 29.82 37.80
N THR A 387 -15.20 29.47 37.33
CA THR A 387 -14.88 28.14 36.77
C THR A 387 -14.24 27.31 37.86
N GLY A 388 -14.54 25.98 37.86
CA GLY A 388 -13.93 25.07 38.82
C GLY A 388 -12.40 25.03 38.72
N THR A 389 -11.73 24.64 39.81
CA THR A 389 -10.26 24.63 39.91
C THR A 389 -9.61 23.73 38.83
N ASP A 390 -8.66 24.30 38.08
CA ASP A 390 -7.90 23.62 36.99
C ASP A 390 -6.84 22.62 37.49
N LYS A 391 -6.95 22.12 38.73
CA LYS A 391 -5.94 21.19 39.33
C LYS A 391 -5.71 19.90 38.57
N LEU A 392 -6.65 19.50 37.70
CA LEU A 392 -6.56 18.24 36.92
C LEU A 392 -6.30 18.48 35.39
N ARG A 393 -5.84 19.66 35.01
CA ARG A 393 -5.62 19.96 33.58
C ARG A 393 -4.58 19.04 32.92
N TRP A 394 -3.54 18.66 33.66
CA TRP A 394 -2.54 17.71 33.20
C TRP A 394 -3.09 16.30 32.93
N LEU A 395 -4.07 15.86 33.77
CA LEU A 395 -4.72 14.56 33.60
C LEU A 395 -5.50 14.49 32.27
N HIS A 396 -6.08 15.60 31.84
CA HIS A 396 -6.74 15.68 30.53
C HIS A 396 -5.75 15.45 29.38
N TRP A 397 -4.61 16.09 29.41
CA TRP A 397 -3.58 15.92 28.40
C TRP A 397 -3.06 14.48 28.35
N ILE A 398 -2.83 13.87 29.51
CA ILE A 398 -2.40 12.47 29.60
C ILE A 398 -3.50 11.52 29.11
N ALA A 399 -4.74 11.75 29.53
CA ALA A 399 -5.87 10.89 29.08
C ALA A 399 -6.08 10.99 27.57
N SER A 400 -6.05 12.19 27.01
CA SER A 400 -6.18 12.40 25.56
C SER A 400 -5.01 11.81 24.78
N ALA A 401 -3.78 12.05 25.22
CA ALA A 401 -2.57 11.48 24.63
C ALA A 401 -2.56 9.95 24.73
N GLY A 402 -2.89 9.41 25.90
CA GLY A 402 -2.99 7.97 26.13
C GLY A 402 -4.07 7.30 25.28
N THR A 403 -5.19 7.99 25.07
CA THR A 403 -6.27 7.48 24.18
C THR A 403 -5.80 7.40 22.73
N ILE A 404 -5.17 8.47 22.24
CA ILE A 404 -4.62 8.47 20.87
C ILE A 404 -3.57 7.36 20.73
N TYR A 405 -2.67 7.23 21.69
CA TYR A 405 -1.65 6.18 21.67
C TYR A 405 -2.25 4.77 21.73
N ALA A 406 -3.27 4.55 22.57
CA ALA A 406 -3.96 3.26 22.65
C ALA A 406 -4.68 2.92 21.34
N LEU A 407 -5.32 3.89 20.70
CA LEU A 407 -5.94 3.70 19.39
C LEU A 407 -4.89 3.38 18.33
N LEU A 408 -3.75 4.08 18.32
CA LEU A 408 -2.63 3.79 17.43
C LEU A 408 -2.15 2.35 17.60
N LEU A 409 -1.97 1.87 18.83
CA LEU A 409 -1.56 0.48 19.12
C LEU A 409 -2.57 -0.55 18.64
N ILE A 410 -3.86 -0.30 18.87
CA ILE A 410 -4.94 -1.22 18.47
C ILE A 410 -4.99 -1.38 16.94
N TYR A 411 -4.76 -0.28 16.20
CA TYR A 411 -4.84 -0.30 14.74
C TYR A 411 -3.56 -0.78 14.05
N SER A 412 -2.37 -0.35 14.52
CA SER A 412 -1.13 -0.72 13.86
C SER A 412 -0.63 -2.10 14.25
N GLN A 413 -1.06 -2.63 15.40
CA GLN A 413 -0.55 -3.86 16.03
C GLN A 413 0.99 -3.90 16.21
N GLN A 414 1.67 -2.80 15.88
CA GLN A 414 3.12 -2.63 15.96
C GLN A 414 3.45 -1.49 16.91
N TRP A 415 4.09 -1.80 18.04
CA TRP A 415 4.42 -0.81 19.07
C TRP A 415 5.42 0.25 18.59
N LEU A 416 6.38 -0.14 17.72
CA LEU A 416 7.40 0.76 17.18
C LEU A 416 6.77 1.81 16.26
N LEU A 417 5.93 1.38 15.31
CA LEU A 417 5.22 2.26 14.40
C LEU A 417 4.28 3.21 15.13
N SER A 418 3.53 2.69 16.12
CA SER A 418 2.64 3.50 16.97
C SER A 418 3.40 4.58 17.73
N THR A 419 4.56 4.23 18.29
CA THR A 419 5.39 5.17 19.05
C THR A 419 6.00 6.23 18.13
N ALA A 420 6.49 5.84 16.97
CA ALA A 420 7.02 6.77 15.97
C ALA A 420 5.97 7.77 15.48
N LEU A 421 4.77 7.29 15.13
CA LEU A 421 3.65 8.14 14.72
C LEU A 421 3.17 9.07 15.85
N PHE A 422 3.09 8.57 17.08
CA PHE A 422 2.70 9.37 18.24
C PHE A 422 3.73 10.45 18.55
N ALA A 423 5.02 10.12 18.55
CA ALA A 423 6.10 11.07 18.77
C ALA A 423 6.16 12.13 17.65
N GLY A 424 6.06 11.70 16.40
CA GLY A 424 6.01 12.58 15.23
C GLY A 424 4.82 13.54 15.29
N GLY A 425 3.63 13.02 15.62
CA GLY A 425 2.42 13.83 15.82
C GLY A 425 2.56 14.84 16.98
N ALA A 426 3.20 14.45 18.09
CA ALA A 426 3.46 15.34 19.21
C ALA A 426 4.43 16.48 18.81
N VAL A 427 5.51 16.17 18.12
CA VAL A 427 6.47 17.15 17.58
C VAL A 427 5.76 18.11 16.61
N ALA A 428 4.98 17.57 15.67
CA ALA A 428 4.19 18.36 14.74
C ALA A 428 3.23 19.32 15.49
N ALA A 429 2.53 18.84 16.51
CA ALA A 429 1.62 19.67 17.31
C ALA A 429 2.36 20.83 18.03
N VAL A 430 3.55 20.57 18.59
CA VAL A 430 4.39 21.61 19.23
C VAL A 430 4.86 22.63 18.21
N LEU A 431 5.33 22.19 17.04
CA LEU A 431 5.74 23.08 15.94
C LEU A 431 4.55 23.94 15.44
N LEU A 432 3.39 23.33 15.23
CA LEU A 432 2.17 24.03 14.82
C LEU A 432 1.77 25.13 15.81
N LEU A 433 1.86 24.86 17.13
CA LEU A 433 1.60 25.83 18.18
C LEU A 433 2.62 26.98 18.19
N ALA A 434 3.89 26.65 18.00
CA ALA A 434 4.96 27.64 17.98
C ALA A 434 4.82 28.59 16.79
N VAL A 435 4.63 28.04 15.59
CA VAL A 435 4.45 28.80 14.34
C VAL A 435 3.15 29.62 14.39
N GLY A 436 2.05 29.05 14.88
CA GLY A 436 0.79 29.77 15.06
C GLY A 436 0.91 31.01 15.98
N ARG A 437 1.64 30.86 17.10
CA ARG A 437 1.92 31.99 18.00
C ARG A 437 2.80 33.06 17.35
N LEU A 438 3.81 32.62 16.57
CA LEU A 438 4.69 33.54 15.86
C LEU A 438 3.91 34.37 14.83
N PHE A 439 3.05 33.72 14.03
CA PHE A 439 2.22 34.40 13.03
C PHE A 439 1.26 35.40 13.65
N ILE A 440 0.61 35.07 14.77
CA ILE A 440 -0.29 36.04 15.45
C ILE A 440 0.51 37.23 15.98
N ARG A 441 1.74 37.05 16.43
CA ARG A 441 2.61 38.15 16.85
C ARG A 441 3.04 39.03 15.67
N ALA A 442 3.42 38.39 14.54
CA ALA A 442 3.85 39.08 13.32
C ALA A 442 2.72 39.87 12.65
N SER A 443 1.47 39.38 12.72
CA SER A 443 0.30 40.06 12.13
C SER A 443 0.01 41.45 12.76
N ARG A 444 0.66 41.76 13.88
CA ARG A 444 0.50 43.07 14.58
C ARG A 444 0.93 44.24 13.71
N GLN A 445 1.88 44.04 12.78
CA GLN A 445 2.43 45.15 11.95
C GLN A 445 1.65 45.34 10.63
N ALA A 446 0.93 44.34 10.13
CA ALA A 446 0.32 44.36 8.80
C ALA A 446 -1.10 44.96 8.72
N GLY A 447 -1.70 45.35 9.84
CA GLY A 447 -3.15 45.60 9.90
C GLY A 447 -3.61 47.05 9.81
N MET A 448 -2.73 48.06 9.82
CA MET A 448 -3.13 49.45 10.08
C MET A 448 -3.59 50.32 8.87
N GLN A 449 -3.40 49.82 7.63
CA GLN A 449 -3.68 50.63 6.42
C GLN A 449 -4.88 50.17 5.58
N ALA A 450 -5.59 49.09 5.97
CA ALA A 450 -6.71 48.58 5.20
C ALA A 450 -8.09 49.06 5.71
N GLY A 451 -9.16 48.84 4.95
CA GLY A 451 -10.53 49.27 5.22
C GLY A 451 -11.12 48.82 6.55
N SER A 452 -12.24 49.43 6.97
CA SER A 452 -12.85 49.27 8.32
C SER A 452 -13.16 47.78 8.70
N ALA A 453 -13.60 46.95 7.75
CA ALA A 453 -13.89 45.52 8.01
C ALA A 453 -12.61 44.70 8.26
N TRP A 454 -11.51 45.01 7.56
CA TRP A 454 -10.22 44.37 7.74
C TRP A 454 -9.59 44.73 9.11
N ARG A 455 -9.63 46.03 9.48
CA ARG A 455 -9.15 46.48 10.79
C ARG A 455 -9.89 45.81 11.94
N LEU A 456 -11.20 45.66 11.80
CA LEU A 456 -12.03 44.97 12.78
C LEU A 456 -11.67 43.47 12.90
N ALA A 457 -11.42 42.81 11.76
CA ALA A 457 -10.98 41.41 11.73
C ALA A 457 -9.61 41.22 12.42
N MET A 458 -8.63 42.05 12.08
CA MET A 458 -7.28 41.99 12.68
C MET A 458 -7.28 42.32 14.18
N ALA A 459 -8.08 43.31 14.61
CA ALA A 459 -8.26 43.62 16.03
C ALA A 459 -8.92 42.44 16.79
N GLY A 460 -9.89 41.77 16.18
CA GLY A 460 -10.53 40.54 16.73
C GLY A 460 -9.53 39.42 16.90
N LEU A 461 -8.68 39.16 15.88
CA LEU A 461 -7.63 38.13 15.91
C LEU A 461 -6.62 38.40 17.04
N GLN A 462 -6.19 39.64 17.23
CA GLN A 462 -5.22 39.99 18.25
C GLN A 462 -5.78 39.92 19.67
N ARG A 463 -7.01 40.41 19.89
CA ARG A 463 -7.66 40.41 21.19
C ARG A 463 -7.84 38.98 21.74
N ARG A 464 -8.05 38.00 20.85
CA ARG A 464 -8.26 36.58 21.17
C ARG A 464 -7.09 35.72 20.75
N ALA A 465 -5.87 36.25 20.80
CA ALA A 465 -4.69 35.55 20.27
C ALA A 465 -4.53 34.12 20.81
N GLN A 466 -4.81 33.87 22.10
CA GLN A 466 -4.68 32.57 22.71
C GLN A 466 -5.76 31.58 22.25
N ALA A 467 -7.01 32.00 22.14
CA ALA A 467 -8.11 31.19 21.63
C ALA A 467 -7.92 30.88 20.14
N ASN A 468 -7.52 31.90 19.36
CA ASN A 468 -7.23 31.75 17.93
C ASN A 468 -6.04 30.84 17.67
N SER A 469 -4.99 30.80 18.52
CA SER A 469 -3.86 29.87 18.40
C SER A 469 -4.30 28.43 18.57
N VAL A 470 -5.19 28.15 19.54
CA VAL A 470 -5.74 26.79 19.73
C VAL A 470 -6.62 26.40 18.54
N GLN A 471 -7.41 27.33 18.02
CA GLN A 471 -8.25 27.13 16.85
C GLN A 471 -7.42 26.88 15.59
N MET A 472 -6.35 27.67 15.39
CA MET A 472 -5.39 27.45 14.30
C MET A 472 -4.73 26.08 14.38
N LEU A 473 -4.30 25.62 15.56
CA LEU A 473 -3.77 24.28 15.74
C LEU A 473 -4.77 23.22 15.26
N SER A 474 -6.01 23.33 15.70
CA SER A 474 -7.05 22.38 15.33
C SER A 474 -7.36 22.38 13.83
N PHE A 475 -7.42 23.54 13.19
CA PHE A 475 -7.59 23.67 11.75
C PHE A 475 -6.37 23.12 11.01
N SER A 476 -5.17 23.49 11.43
CA SER A 476 -3.92 23.03 10.82
C SER A 476 -3.79 21.50 10.90
N THR A 477 -4.12 20.90 12.05
CA THR A 477 -4.09 19.44 12.19
C THR A 477 -5.07 18.77 11.24
N ALA A 478 -6.32 19.25 11.16
CA ALA A 478 -7.32 18.68 10.27
C ALA A 478 -6.92 18.82 8.79
N ILE A 479 -6.45 20.00 8.38
CA ILE A 479 -5.99 20.27 7.01
C ILE A 479 -4.73 19.45 6.71
N MET A 480 -3.77 19.36 7.63
CA MET A 480 -2.55 18.58 7.49
C MET A 480 -2.86 17.12 7.20
N LEU A 481 -3.76 16.49 7.97
CA LEU A 481 -4.12 15.09 7.80
C LEU A 481 -4.83 14.86 6.45
N LEU A 482 -5.68 15.79 6.02
CA LEU A 482 -6.31 15.74 4.70
C LEU A 482 -5.29 15.85 3.56
N LEU A 483 -4.37 16.81 3.66
CA LEU A 483 -3.31 17.02 2.67
C LEU A 483 -2.34 15.83 2.64
N LEU A 484 -2.03 15.25 3.80
CA LEU A 484 -1.14 14.08 3.91
C LEU A 484 -1.72 12.86 3.18
N VAL A 485 -3.01 12.55 3.39
CA VAL A 485 -3.66 11.44 2.69
C VAL A 485 -3.71 11.71 1.18
N LEU A 486 -4.00 12.95 0.77
CA LEU A 486 -4.04 13.33 -0.65
C LEU A 486 -2.65 13.24 -1.29
N ALA A 487 -1.61 13.69 -0.59
CA ALA A 487 -0.23 13.64 -1.08
C ALA A 487 0.26 12.19 -1.21
N LEU A 488 0.06 11.37 -0.18
CA LEU A 488 0.40 9.94 -0.21
C LEU A 488 -0.30 9.19 -1.34
N ARG A 489 -1.60 9.48 -1.57
CA ARG A 489 -2.33 8.92 -2.71
C ARG A 489 -1.67 9.28 -4.03
N ASN A 490 -1.38 10.56 -4.24
CA ASN A 490 -0.83 11.04 -5.50
C ASN A 490 0.56 10.44 -5.75
N GLU A 491 1.40 10.31 -4.71
CA GLU A 491 2.71 9.71 -4.82
C GLU A 491 2.63 8.22 -5.14
N LEU A 492 1.75 7.50 -4.46
CA LEU A 492 1.59 6.06 -4.70
C LEU A 492 1.12 5.78 -6.14
N LEU A 493 0.14 6.56 -6.62
CA LEU A 493 -0.33 6.42 -8.01
C LEU A 493 0.76 6.81 -9.02
N ALA A 494 1.48 7.91 -8.78
CA ALA A 494 2.58 8.33 -9.65
C ALA A 494 3.76 7.35 -9.64
N ASP A 495 3.99 6.64 -8.54
CA ASP A 495 4.99 5.58 -8.47
C ASP A 495 4.59 4.37 -9.31
N TRP A 496 3.33 3.97 -9.25
CA TRP A 496 2.80 2.88 -10.10
C TRP A 496 2.78 3.23 -11.58
N GLU A 497 2.33 4.44 -11.95
CA GLU A 497 2.36 4.93 -13.33
C GLU A 497 3.80 4.94 -13.90
N ARG A 498 4.79 5.23 -13.06
CA ARG A 498 6.21 5.17 -13.45
C ARG A 498 6.74 3.75 -13.61
N GLN A 499 6.21 2.79 -12.83
CA GLN A 499 6.62 1.39 -12.92
C GLN A 499 5.97 0.67 -14.10
N LEU A 500 4.73 1.05 -14.45
CA LEU A 500 3.93 0.43 -15.52
C LEU A 500 3.33 1.51 -16.43
N PRO A 501 4.14 2.17 -17.27
CA PRO A 501 3.63 3.08 -18.28
C PRO A 501 2.75 2.35 -19.30
N ASP A 502 1.88 3.08 -19.98
CA ASP A 502 0.96 2.48 -20.96
C ASP A 502 1.67 1.83 -22.14
N ASP A 503 2.87 2.30 -22.45
CA ASP A 503 3.79 1.81 -23.47
C ASP A 503 4.84 0.81 -22.95
N ALA A 504 4.64 0.28 -21.73
CA ALA A 504 5.53 -0.74 -21.20
C ALA A 504 5.62 -1.95 -22.13
N PRO A 505 6.85 -2.50 -22.32
CA PRO A 505 7.01 -3.69 -23.16
C PRO A 505 6.16 -4.86 -22.65
N ASN A 506 5.41 -5.50 -23.54
CA ASN A 506 4.64 -6.69 -23.25
C ASN A 506 5.22 -7.97 -23.87
N TYR A 507 6.24 -7.82 -24.72
CA TYR A 507 6.99 -8.94 -25.29
C TYR A 507 8.49 -8.80 -25.07
N PHE A 508 9.13 -9.92 -24.73
CA PHE A 508 10.58 -10.06 -24.68
C PHE A 508 11.04 -11.04 -25.74
N ILE A 509 12.18 -10.74 -26.35
CA ILE A 509 12.88 -11.62 -27.24
C ILE A 509 14.23 -11.97 -26.66
N VAL A 510 14.58 -13.24 -26.64
CA VAL A 510 15.84 -13.75 -26.12
C VAL A 510 16.51 -14.64 -27.17
N ASN A 511 17.80 -14.93 -26.99
CA ASN A 511 18.59 -15.76 -27.88
C ASN A 511 18.69 -15.24 -29.32
N VAL A 512 18.63 -13.92 -29.53
CA VAL A 512 18.86 -13.34 -30.85
C VAL A 512 20.34 -13.50 -31.21
N ALA A 513 20.63 -14.18 -32.34
CA ALA A 513 22.00 -14.34 -32.79
C ALA A 513 22.60 -13.02 -33.27
N PRO A 514 23.94 -12.78 -33.11
CA PRO A 514 24.58 -11.53 -33.54
C PRO A 514 24.31 -11.17 -34.99
N GLY A 515 24.22 -12.18 -35.88
CA GLY A 515 23.95 -11.99 -37.29
C GLY A 515 22.54 -11.53 -37.64
N ASP A 516 21.59 -11.77 -36.74
CA ASP A 516 20.16 -11.51 -36.97
C ASP A 516 19.69 -10.17 -36.41
N VAL A 517 20.46 -9.55 -35.52
CA VAL A 517 20.15 -8.28 -34.88
C VAL A 517 19.74 -7.19 -35.87
N ALA A 518 20.61 -6.95 -36.87
CA ALA A 518 20.36 -5.89 -37.86
C ALA A 518 19.11 -6.17 -38.71
N GLN A 519 18.85 -7.42 -39.05
CA GLN A 519 17.67 -7.80 -39.83
C GLN A 519 16.39 -7.69 -39.02
N LEU A 520 16.43 -8.02 -37.73
CA LEU A 520 15.31 -7.92 -36.82
C LEU A 520 14.94 -6.46 -36.55
N GLU A 521 15.93 -5.60 -36.28
CA GLU A 521 15.72 -4.16 -36.15
C GLU A 521 15.10 -3.53 -37.39
N GLN A 522 15.55 -3.90 -38.58
CA GLN A 522 14.92 -3.46 -39.83
C GLN A 522 13.47 -3.89 -39.96
N ARG A 523 13.13 -5.10 -39.49
CA ARG A 523 11.75 -5.60 -39.53
C ARG A 523 10.87 -4.90 -38.51
N PHE A 524 11.37 -4.57 -37.34
CA PHE A 524 10.67 -3.75 -36.36
C PHE A 524 10.39 -2.35 -36.93
N ALA A 525 11.40 -1.70 -37.47
CA ALA A 525 11.26 -0.38 -38.10
C ALA A 525 10.28 -0.38 -39.28
N ALA A 526 10.28 -1.45 -40.11
CA ALA A 526 9.37 -1.56 -41.26
C ALA A 526 7.90 -1.73 -40.85
N ARG A 527 7.62 -2.15 -39.63
CA ARG A 527 6.29 -2.36 -39.07
C ARG A 527 5.88 -1.29 -38.03
N ASP A 528 6.70 -0.27 -37.84
CA ASP A 528 6.46 0.77 -36.84
C ASP A 528 6.30 0.16 -35.42
N ILE A 529 7.18 -0.78 -35.08
CA ILE A 529 7.27 -1.40 -33.74
C ILE A 529 8.46 -0.76 -33.03
N GLU A 530 8.18 -0.06 -31.92
CA GLU A 530 9.23 0.50 -31.06
C GLU A 530 9.80 -0.61 -30.17
N SER A 531 11.09 -0.94 -30.36
CA SER A 531 11.82 -1.87 -29.51
C SER A 531 12.82 -1.13 -28.64
N ASN A 532 13.09 -1.67 -27.46
CA ASN A 532 14.23 -1.27 -26.66
C ASN A 532 15.55 -1.67 -27.34
N ASP A 533 16.67 -1.13 -26.84
CA ASP A 533 18.00 -1.52 -27.32
C ASP A 533 18.21 -3.05 -27.20
N MET A 534 19.01 -3.58 -28.11
CA MET A 534 19.48 -4.95 -28.05
C MET A 534 20.61 -5.07 -27.05
N TYR A 535 20.41 -5.81 -25.97
CA TYR A 535 21.40 -6.05 -24.93
C TYR A 535 22.13 -7.36 -25.19
N PRO A 536 23.48 -7.35 -25.29
CA PRO A 536 24.24 -8.57 -25.38
C PRO A 536 24.20 -9.34 -24.05
N VAL A 537 24.10 -10.64 -24.13
CA VAL A 537 24.10 -11.55 -22.98
C VAL A 537 25.17 -12.59 -23.16
N VAL A 538 26.07 -12.65 -22.18
CA VAL A 538 27.13 -13.64 -22.13
C VAL A 538 26.93 -14.52 -20.91
N PRO A 539 26.76 -15.83 -21.06
CA PRO A 539 26.72 -16.72 -19.92
C PRO A 539 28.11 -16.81 -19.29
N GLY A 540 28.22 -16.46 -18.02
CA GLY A 540 29.46 -16.47 -17.30
C GLY A 540 29.28 -16.82 -15.83
N ARG A 541 30.37 -17.24 -15.18
CA ARG A 541 30.34 -17.66 -13.78
C ARG A 541 31.36 -16.85 -12.97
N MET A 542 30.94 -16.31 -11.86
CA MET A 542 31.86 -15.69 -10.91
C MET A 542 32.53 -16.77 -10.06
N THR A 543 33.84 -16.85 -10.09
CA THR A 543 34.66 -17.91 -9.44
C THR A 543 35.26 -17.48 -8.13
N ALA A 544 35.69 -16.21 -8.00
CA ALA A 544 36.32 -15.71 -6.80
C ALA A 544 36.07 -14.20 -6.58
N VAL A 545 36.17 -13.78 -5.34
CA VAL A 545 36.16 -12.38 -4.91
C VAL A 545 37.44 -12.10 -4.10
N ASN A 546 38.26 -11.17 -4.56
CA ASN A 546 39.55 -10.86 -3.94
C ASN A 546 40.43 -12.12 -3.75
N GLY A 547 40.39 -13.07 -4.73
CA GLY A 547 41.13 -14.33 -4.68
C GLY A 547 40.51 -15.39 -3.76
N VAL A 548 39.39 -15.13 -3.11
CA VAL A 548 38.67 -16.11 -2.28
C VAL A 548 37.58 -16.76 -3.14
N PRO A 549 37.59 -18.10 -3.34
CA PRO A 549 36.61 -18.77 -4.16
C PRO A 549 35.17 -18.60 -3.62
N VAL A 550 34.23 -18.36 -4.55
CA VAL A 550 32.80 -18.39 -4.26
C VAL A 550 32.36 -19.85 -4.27
N ARG A 551 31.83 -20.35 -3.14
CA ARG A 551 31.40 -21.76 -3.02
C ARG A 551 30.12 -22.01 -3.81
N ASP A 552 30.11 -23.09 -4.56
CA ASP A 552 28.89 -23.65 -5.16
C ASP A 552 28.08 -24.41 -4.11
N GLU A 553 26.75 -24.26 -4.13
CA GLU A 553 25.81 -25.07 -3.34
C GLU A 553 25.82 -26.56 -3.67
N VAL A 554 26.54 -27.02 -4.69
CA VAL A 554 26.40 -28.37 -5.28
C VAL A 554 27.38 -29.43 -4.72
N THR A 555 28.31 -29.08 -3.84
CA THR A 555 29.30 -30.03 -3.33
C THR A 555 29.23 -30.21 -1.82
N LYS A 556 28.06 -30.61 -1.27
CA LYS A 556 27.97 -31.15 0.09
C LYS A 556 27.50 -32.64 0.08
N GLU A 557 28.18 -33.50 -0.68
CA GLU A 557 28.21 -34.93 -0.41
C GLU A 557 29.65 -35.43 -0.15
N ALA A 558 30.42 -34.69 0.61
CA ALA A 558 31.64 -35.23 1.20
C ALA A 558 31.56 -34.99 2.71
N GLY A 559 31.09 -35.99 3.42
CA GLY A 559 31.15 -36.00 4.87
C GLY A 559 32.57 -35.87 5.35
N GLY A 560 32.76 -35.11 6.43
CA GLY A 560 34.01 -34.98 7.16
C GLY A 560 33.91 -33.85 8.16
N ASP A 561 33.62 -34.22 9.41
CA ASP A 561 33.90 -33.40 10.57
C ASP A 561 35.26 -32.76 10.50
N GLU A 562 35.32 -31.43 10.54
CA GLU A 562 36.34 -30.71 11.33
C GLU A 562 35.96 -29.22 11.28
N ALA A 563 35.63 -28.73 12.47
CA ALA A 563 35.34 -27.32 12.72
C ALA A 563 36.57 -26.47 12.56
N ASP A 564 36.55 -25.46 11.70
CA ASP A 564 37.52 -24.39 11.74
C ASP A 564 36.84 -23.03 11.70
N THR A 565 37.07 -22.25 12.72
CA THR A 565 36.38 -21.01 13.15
C THR A 565 36.75 -19.79 12.30
N GLN A 566 37.09 -19.94 11.03
CA GLN A 566 37.37 -18.81 10.09
C GLN A 566 36.34 -18.70 8.96
N THR A 567 35.22 -19.40 9.04
CA THR A 567 34.29 -19.62 7.92
C THR A 567 33.09 -18.65 7.85
N ASN A 568 32.96 -17.67 8.75
CA ASN A 568 31.79 -16.80 8.78
C ASN A 568 31.64 -15.82 7.60
N ASN A 569 32.64 -15.67 6.72
CA ASN A 569 32.55 -14.77 5.56
C ASN A 569 32.25 -15.51 4.24
N ALA A 570 32.34 -16.85 4.21
CA ALA A 570 32.07 -17.64 3.01
C ALA A 570 30.59 -18.09 2.92
N GLU A 571 29.92 -18.29 4.06
CA GLU A 571 28.54 -18.77 4.13
C GLU A 571 27.50 -17.76 3.59
N GLN A 572 27.84 -16.47 3.51
CA GLN A 572 26.94 -15.41 3.01
C GLN A 572 27.11 -15.12 1.50
N ARG A 573 28.03 -15.77 0.80
CA ARG A 573 28.26 -15.61 -0.65
C ARG A 573 27.68 -16.77 -1.46
N GLU A 574 26.83 -17.57 -0.84
CA GLU A 574 26.16 -18.71 -1.51
C GLU A 574 25.17 -18.21 -2.57
N GLY A 575 25.18 -18.85 -3.72
CA GLY A 575 24.21 -18.61 -4.81
C GLY A 575 24.78 -17.90 -6.06
N PHE A 576 25.96 -17.30 -6.03
CA PHE A 576 26.57 -16.63 -7.19
C PHE A 576 27.64 -17.44 -7.93
N GLY A 577 27.98 -18.64 -7.45
CA GLY A 577 28.85 -19.59 -8.17
C GLY A 577 28.17 -20.30 -9.34
N ARG A 578 26.86 -20.03 -9.60
CA ARG A 578 26.13 -20.50 -10.76
C ARG A 578 26.38 -19.63 -11.98
N GLU A 579 25.94 -20.09 -13.14
CA GLU A 579 25.96 -19.32 -14.37
C GLU A 579 25.08 -18.08 -14.24
N LEU A 580 25.63 -16.91 -14.61
CA LEU A 580 25.02 -15.60 -14.57
C LEU A 580 24.91 -15.06 -15.99
N SER A 581 23.87 -14.33 -16.27
CA SER A 581 23.73 -13.55 -17.49
C SER A 581 24.51 -12.24 -17.32
N LEU A 582 25.68 -12.14 -17.96
CA LEU A 582 26.52 -10.95 -17.95
C LEU A 582 26.21 -10.13 -19.19
N THR A 583 26.34 -8.80 -19.09
CA THR A 583 26.16 -7.90 -20.23
C THR A 583 27.24 -6.84 -20.25
N TRP A 584 27.44 -6.21 -21.41
CA TRP A 584 28.29 -5.02 -21.52
C TRP A 584 27.53 -3.86 -22.13
N ARG A 585 27.90 -2.65 -21.73
CA ARG A 585 27.33 -1.42 -22.26
C ARG A 585 28.20 -0.22 -21.93
N ASP A 586 28.32 0.73 -22.85
CA ASP A 586 29.03 1.96 -22.61
C ASP A 586 28.19 3.02 -21.91
N ASP A 587 26.90 3.09 -22.22
CA ASP A 587 25.95 4.01 -21.61
C ASP A 587 25.25 3.42 -20.38
N LEU A 588 24.98 4.26 -19.36
CA LEU A 588 24.21 3.86 -18.20
C LEU A 588 22.76 3.61 -18.62
N PRO A 589 22.17 2.42 -18.33
CA PRO A 589 20.78 2.15 -18.62
C PRO A 589 19.85 3.17 -17.95
N PRO A 590 18.77 3.63 -18.60
CA PRO A 590 17.93 4.72 -18.10
C PRO A 590 17.23 4.39 -16.76
N ASN A 591 17.04 3.10 -16.45
CA ASN A 591 16.42 2.62 -15.21
C ASN A 591 17.41 2.33 -14.09
N ASN A 592 18.67 2.74 -14.26
CA ASN A 592 19.72 2.55 -13.30
C ASN A 592 20.23 3.90 -12.77
N THR A 593 20.54 3.94 -11.48
CA THR A 593 21.14 5.12 -10.84
C THR A 593 22.37 4.72 -10.06
N ILE A 594 23.47 5.47 -10.20
CA ILE A 594 24.72 5.21 -9.48
C ILE A 594 24.56 5.63 -8.02
N VAL A 595 24.80 4.69 -7.11
CA VAL A 595 24.77 4.90 -5.66
C VAL A 595 26.18 5.21 -5.14
N ALA A 596 27.20 4.53 -5.66
CA ALA A 596 28.56 4.73 -5.28
C ALA A 596 29.52 4.49 -6.48
N GLY A 597 30.65 5.19 -6.49
CA GLY A 597 31.62 5.15 -7.59
C GLY A 597 31.21 6.01 -8.78
N GLU A 598 31.83 5.75 -9.92
CA GLU A 598 31.57 6.46 -11.16
C GLU A 598 31.37 5.46 -12.30
N TRP A 599 30.46 5.79 -13.24
CA TRP A 599 30.30 5.04 -14.48
C TRP A 599 31.56 5.24 -15.35
N TRP A 600 31.94 4.19 -16.08
CA TRP A 600 33.08 4.31 -16.99
C TRP A 600 32.75 5.26 -18.14
N GLY A 601 33.71 6.13 -18.46
CA GLY A 601 33.66 6.89 -19.70
C GLY A 601 34.39 6.12 -20.81
N ASP A 602 35.20 6.81 -21.60
CA ASP A 602 36.03 6.22 -22.67
C ASP A 602 37.22 5.40 -22.11
N ASN A 603 37.17 4.86 -20.93
CA ASN A 603 38.27 4.09 -20.33
C ASN A 603 38.24 2.63 -20.82
N PRO A 604 39.26 2.17 -21.54
CA PRO A 604 39.29 0.83 -22.11
C PRO A 604 39.71 -0.26 -21.12
N GLN A 605 40.04 0.10 -19.86
CA GLN A 605 40.40 -0.91 -18.86
C GLN A 605 39.19 -1.72 -18.42
N PRO A 606 39.34 -3.02 -18.14
CA PRO A 606 38.26 -3.86 -17.63
C PRO A 606 37.59 -3.25 -16.39
N GLN A 607 36.25 -3.13 -16.40
CA GLN A 607 35.47 -2.54 -15.33
C GLN A 607 34.12 -3.25 -15.20
N VAL A 608 33.61 -3.36 -13.96
CA VAL A 608 32.29 -3.90 -13.69
C VAL A 608 31.51 -3.00 -12.74
N SER A 609 30.24 -2.82 -13.07
CA SER A 609 29.22 -2.18 -12.22
C SER A 609 28.31 -3.24 -11.65
N ILE A 610 28.06 -3.19 -10.33
CA ILE A 610 27.25 -4.18 -9.60
C ILE A 610 25.98 -3.53 -9.11
N GLU A 611 24.91 -4.31 -9.07
CA GLU A 611 23.65 -3.92 -8.47
C GLU A 611 23.78 -3.84 -6.93
N GLU A 612 23.07 -2.87 -6.30
CA GLU A 612 23.19 -2.51 -4.87
C GLU A 612 22.90 -3.68 -3.94
N GLU A 613 21.79 -4.42 -4.14
CA GLU A 613 21.41 -5.53 -3.28
C GLU A 613 22.39 -6.71 -3.38
N VAL A 614 22.95 -6.93 -4.58
CA VAL A 614 24.00 -7.92 -4.80
C VAL A 614 25.28 -7.50 -4.11
N ALA A 615 25.65 -6.21 -4.22
CA ALA A 615 26.84 -5.69 -3.55
C ALA A 615 26.70 -5.81 -2.02
N GLU A 616 25.57 -5.48 -1.44
CA GLU A 616 25.31 -5.61 -0.01
C GLU A 616 25.34 -7.08 0.46
N ARG A 617 24.61 -7.96 -0.25
CA ARG A 617 24.56 -9.39 0.08
C ARG A 617 25.91 -10.06 0.01
N MET A 618 26.73 -9.71 -0.97
CA MET A 618 28.08 -10.22 -1.14
C MET A 618 29.15 -9.43 -0.37
N ARG A 619 28.76 -8.33 0.26
CA ARG A 619 29.68 -7.40 0.96
C ARG A 619 30.78 -6.89 0.06
N LEU A 620 30.41 -6.49 -1.16
CA LEU A 620 31.32 -5.95 -2.16
C LEU A 620 31.46 -4.44 -2.00
N SER A 621 32.65 -3.95 -2.19
CA SER A 621 32.99 -2.52 -2.15
C SER A 621 33.66 -2.11 -3.45
N ILE A 622 33.66 -0.80 -3.73
CA ILE A 622 34.40 -0.26 -4.88
C ILE A 622 35.89 -0.59 -4.72
N GLY A 623 36.49 -1.14 -5.78
CA GLY A 623 37.85 -1.58 -5.84
C GLY A 623 38.08 -3.05 -5.54
N ASP A 624 37.06 -3.81 -5.13
CA ASP A 624 37.17 -5.26 -5.00
C ASP A 624 37.39 -5.90 -6.39
N GLU A 625 38.22 -6.94 -6.41
CA GLU A 625 38.50 -7.70 -7.63
C GLU A 625 37.62 -8.93 -7.73
N LEU A 626 36.87 -9.04 -8.83
CA LEU A 626 36.00 -10.15 -9.13
C LEU A 626 36.62 -11.01 -10.23
N GLU A 627 36.69 -12.32 -10.03
CA GLU A 627 37.14 -13.29 -11.03
C GLU A 627 35.96 -13.97 -11.67
N PHE A 628 35.92 -14.00 -13.01
CA PHE A 628 34.89 -14.64 -13.82
C PHE A 628 35.51 -15.71 -14.71
N ASN A 629 34.72 -16.74 -14.97
CA ASN A 629 35.00 -17.78 -15.97
C ASN A 629 33.89 -17.76 -17.03
N ILE A 630 34.30 -17.61 -18.29
CA ILE A 630 33.44 -17.63 -19.47
C ILE A 630 34.02 -18.63 -20.46
N GLY A 631 33.32 -19.73 -20.72
CA GLY A 631 33.77 -20.75 -21.68
C GLY A 631 35.15 -21.35 -21.39
N GLY A 632 35.55 -21.39 -20.10
CA GLY A 632 36.89 -21.86 -19.70
C GLY A 632 37.99 -20.77 -19.61
N ASN A 633 37.70 -19.56 -20.08
CA ASN A 633 38.61 -18.41 -19.94
C ASN A 633 38.31 -17.66 -18.63
N THR A 634 39.37 -17.48 -17.81
CA THR A 634 39.26 -16.72 -16.56
C THR A 634 39.88 -15.32 -16.72
N PHE A 635 39.18 -14.31 -16.18
CA PHE A 635 39.68 -12.94 -16.12
C PHE A 635 39.24 -12.27 -14.81
N THR A 636 40.00 -11.27 -14.39
CA THR A 636 39.72 -10.51 -13.15
C THR A 636 39.36 -9.06 -13.50
N VAL A 637 38.39 -8.49 -12.81
CA VAL A 637 37.89 -7.15 -13.09
C VAL A 637 37.59 -6.42 -11.79
N PRO A 638 37.97 -5.16 -11.61
CA PRO A 638 37.63 -4.36 -10.43
C PRO A 638 36.20 -3.84 -10.48
N VAL A 639 35.59 -3.77 -9.32
CA VAL A 639 34.29 -3.08 -9.11
C VAL A 639 34.54 -1.58 -9.14
N THR A 640 33.97 -0.87 -10.11
CA THR A 640 34.14 0.59 -10.27
C THR A 640 32.91 1.39 -9.87
N SER A 641 31.72 0.79 -9.90
CA SER A 641 30.50 1.44 -9.43
C SER A 641 29.51 0.45 -8.85
N ILE A 642 28.67 0.96 -7.96
CA ILE A 642 27.48 0.28 -7.43
C ILE A 642 26.28 1.07 -7.88
N ARG A 643 25.28 0.39 -8.46
CA ARG A 643 24.09 0.99 -9.04
C ARG A 643 22.83 0.41 -8.44
N LYS A 644 21.82 1.24 -8.30
CA LYS A 644 20.46 0.83 -7.96
C LYS A 644 19.70 0.59 -9.25
N VAL A 645 19.08 -0.59 -9.35
CA VAL A 645 18.32 -1.04 -10.52
C VAL A 645 16.83 -1.00 -10.21
N ASN A 646 16.04 -0.45 -11.12
CA ASN A 646 14.59 -0.54 -11.03
C ASN A 646 14.09 -1.82 -11.73
N TRP A 647 14.03 -2.92 -10.99
CA TRP A 647 13.55 -4.21 -11.49
C TRP A 647 12.07 -4.21 -11.91
N GLY A 648 11.29 -3.22 -11.49
CA GLY A 648 9.87 -3.09 -11.85
C GLY A 648 9.63 -2.46 -13.22
N SER A 649 10.65 -2.03 -13.95
CA SER A 649 10.52 -1.30 -15.22
C SER A 649 10.20 -2.18 -16.44
N LEU A 650 10.17 -3.50 -16.30
CA LEU A 650 9.97 -4.46 -17.39
C LEU A 650 10.90 -4.23 -18.59
N GLN A 651 12.08 -3.70 -18.36
CA GLN A 651 13.16 -3.59 -19.32
C GLN A 651 14.27 -4.57 -18.98
N PRO A 652 15.06 -5.02 -19.96
CA PRO A 652 16.19 -5.89 -19.67
C PRO A 652 17.12 -5.26 -18.64
N ASN A 653 17.32 -5.93 -17.50
CA ASN A 653 18.19 -5.51 -16.42
C ASN A 653 19.13 -6.65 -16.01
N PHE A 654 20.29 -6.28 -15.50
CA PHE A 654 21.36 -7.24 -15.18
C PHE A 654 21.95 -6.93 -13.81
N PHE A 655 22.35 -7.97 -13.08
CA PHE A 655 23.04 -7.80 -11.80
C PHE A 655 24.42 -7.19 -11.97
N MET A 656 25.10 -7.53 -13.07
CA MET A 656 26.44 -7.07 -13.39
C MET A 656 26.50 -6.57 -14.82
N ILE A 657 27.03 -5.35 -15.00
CA ILE A 657 27.26 -4.75 -16.31
C ILE A 657 28.74 -4.45 -16.41
N PHE A 658 29.33 -4.76 -17.56
CA PHE A 658 30.73 -4.53 -17.88
C PHE A 658 30.87 -3.43 -18.92
N ASN A 659 32.02 -2.84 -19.04
CA ASN A 659 32.36 -2.01 -20.19
C ASN A 659 32.60 -2.88 -21.44
N THR A 660 32.35 -2.34 -22.61
CA THR A 660 32.39 -3.08 -23.90
C THR A 660 33.71 -3.81 -24.10
N SER A 661 34.84 -3.18 -23.84
CA SER A 661 36.18 -3.76 -24.00
C SER A 661 36.46 -5.01 -23.16
N THR A 662 35.65 -5.31 -22.15
CA THR A 662 35.84 -6.48 -21.28
C THR A 662 35.18 -7.73 -21.85
N LEU A 663 34.02 -7.61 -22.49
CA LEU A 663 33.21 -8.77 -22.88
C LEU A 663 32.91 -8.89 -24.38
N GLU A 664 33.22 -7.91 -25.22
CA GLU A 664 32.89 -7.89 -26.65
C GLU A 664 33.46 -9.08 -27.46
N ASP A 665 34.61 -9.61 -27.02
CA ASP A 665 35.27 -10.76 -27.67
C ASP A 665 34.65 -12.12 -27.32
N PHE A 666 33.74 -12.17 -26.35
CA PHE A 666 33.07 -13.42 -25.96
C PHE A 666 31.82 -13.67 -26.78
N PRO A 667 31.46 -14.95 -27.03
CA PRO A 667 30.22 -15.29 -27.73
C PRO A 667 29.01 -14.79 -26.91
N ALA A 668 28.15 -14.00 -27.56
CA ALA A 668 26.96 -13.43 -26.96
C ALA A 668 25.72 -13.72 -27.77
N THR A 669 24.58 -13.84 -27.11
CA THR A 669 23.25 -13.71 -27.71
C THR A 669 22.67 -12.37 -27.30
N PHE A 670 21.61 -11.91 -27.97
CA PHE A 670 21.01 -10.63 -27.67
C PHE A 670 19.60 -10.80 -27.13
N ILE A 671 19.22 -9.88 -26.23
CA ILE A 671 17.88 -9.77 -25.65
C ILE A 671 17.36 -8.36 -25.88
N SER A 672 16.08 -8.25 -26.17
CA SER A 672 15.37 -6.96 -26.22
C SER A 672 13.94 -7.13 -25.75
N SER A 673 13.23 -6.02 -25.63
CA SER A 673 11.80 -5.99 -25.36
C SER A 673 11.12 -4.94 -26.21
N PHE A 674 9.84 -5.18 -26.54
CA PHE A 674 9.03 -4.28 -27.35
C PHE A 674 7.57 -4.28 -26.91
N ASN A 675 6.84 -3.25 -27.28
CA ASN A 675 5.39 -3.17 -27.07
C ASN A 675 4.67 -3.46 -28.39
N LEU A 676 3.72 -4.38 -28.35
CA LEU A 676 2.82 -4.67 -29.48
C LEU A 676 1.38 -4.76 -28.97
N PRO A 677 0.46 -3.92 -29.49
CA PRO A 677 -0.95 -4.01 -29.13
C PRO A 677 -1.58 -5.34 -29.49
N LYS A 678 -2.57 -5.79 -28.70
CA LYS A 678 -3.23 -7.11 -28.89
C LYS A 678 -3.81 -7.31 -30.29
N GLU A 679 -4.33 -6.24 -30.90
CA GLU A 679 -4.91 -6.27 -32.25
C GLU A 679 -3.90 -6.65 -33.33
N ARG A 680 -2.60 -6.53 -33.02
CA ARG A 680 -1.50 -6.83 -33.93
C ARG A 680 -0.74 -8.11 -33.58
N GLN A 681 -1.20 -8.87 -32.59
CA GLN A 681 -0.54 -10.10 -32.12
C GLN A 681 -0.31 -11.13 -33.23
N SER A 682 -1.23 -11.20 -34.20
CA SER A 682 -1.07 -12.08 -35.39
C SER A 682 0.17 -11.77 -36.24
N GLU A 683 0.73 -10.56 -36.15
CA GLU A 683 1.95 -10.19 -36.87
C GLU A 683 3.20 -10.87 -36.28
N LEU A 684 3.16 -11.33 -35.02
CA LEU A 684 4.31 -11.96 -34.34
C LEU A 684 4.80 -13.20 -35.08
N TYR A 685 3.87 -14.05 -35.56
CA TYR A 685 4.23 -15.25 -36.30
C TYR A 685 5.05 -14.90 -37.56
N GLU A 686 4.57 -13.97 -38.38
CA GLU A 686 5.25 -13.52 -39.60
C GLU A 686 6.57 -12.75 -39.31
N LEU A 687 6.65 -12.10 -38.16
CA LEU A 687 7.83 -11.35 -37.76
C LEU A 687 8.98 -12.29 -37.42
N PHE A 688 8.71 -13.33 -36.60
CA PHE A 688 9.74 -14.23 -36.06
C PHE A 688 9.96 -15.52 -36.87
N LYS A 689 9.07 -15.86 -37.81
CA LYS A 689 9.24 -17.05 -38.69
C LYS A 689 10.63 -17.22 -39.34
N PRO A 690 11.37 -16.15 -39.73
CA PRO A 690 12.73 -16.30 -40.25
C PRO A 690 13.80 -16.53 -39.18
N PHE A 691 13.48 -16.45 -37.90
CA PHE A 691 14.40 -16.50 -36.78
C PHE A 691 13.98 -17.61 -35.81
N PRO A 692 14.12 -18.90 -36.18
CA PRO A 692 13.63 -19.99 -35.36
C PRO A 692 14.36 -20.15 -34.01
N GLU A 693 15.56 -19.57 -33.88
CA GLU A 693 16.37 -19.64 -32.65
C GLU A 693 15.95 -18.55 -31.64
N VAL A 694 15.15 -17.56 -32.06
CA VAL A 694 14.69 -16.48 -31.20
C VAL A 694 13.50 -16.92 -30.38
N SER A 695 13.64 -16.95 -29.09
CA SER A 695 12.54 -17.25 -28.16
C SER A 695 11.75 -15.99 -27.84
N LEU A 696 10.43 -16.06 -28.02
CA LEU A 696 9.48 -14.97 -27.72
C LEU A 696 8.79 -15.26 -26.38
N ILE A 697 8.90 -14.34 -25.44
CA ILE A 697 8.24 -14.41 -24.13
C ILE A 697 7.10 -13.40 -24.12
N ASP A 698 5.86 -13.88 -23.98
CA ASP A 698 4.64 -13.07 -23.91
C ASP A 698 4.30 -12.76 -22.45
N LEU A 699 4.31 -11.47 -22.10
CA LEU A 699 3.95 -10.99 -20.76
C LEU A 699 2.60 -10.27 -20.73
N ASP A 700 1.88 -10.22 -21.87
CA ASP A 700 0.66 -9.42 -21.96
C ASP A 700 -0.39 -9.81 -20.91
N ALA A 701 -0.57 -11.11 -20.67
CA ALA A 701 -1.49 -11.60 -19.66
C ALA A 701 -1.09 -11.19 -18.23
N ILE A 702 0.20 -11.20 -17.90
CA ILE A 702 0.73 -10.79 -16.60
C ILE A 702 0.58 -9.27 -16.43
N MET A 703 0.87 -8.52 -17.48
CA MET A 703 0.73 -7.06 -17.50
C MET A 703 -0.71 -6.62 -17.32
N GLU A 704 -1.66 -7.27 -18.01
CA GLU A 704 -3.08 -7.00 -17.86
C GLU A 704 -3.55 -7.24 -16.42
N GLN A 705 -3.12 -8.33 -15.83
CA GLN A 705 -3.46 -8.68 -14.46
C GLN A 705 -2.85 -7.70 -13.44
N LEU A 706 -1.61 -7.25 -13.66
CA LEU A 706 -0.98 -6.21 -12.84
C LEU A 706 -1.73 -4.87 -12.92
N ARG A 707 -2.09 -4.43 -14.13
CA ARG A 707 -2.88 -3.20 -14.34
C ARG A 707 -4.23 -3.31 -13.64
N GLU A 708 -4.90 -4.45 -13.75
CA GLU A 708 -6.18 -4.68 -13.08
C GLU A 708 -6.06 -4.56 -11.55
N VAL A 709 -5.03 -5.13 -10.95
CA VAL A 709 -4.74 -5.00 -9.51
C VAL A 709 -4.49 -3.53 -9.13
N ILE A 710 -3.71 -2.80 -9.92
CA ILE A 710 -3.42 -1.38 -9.68
C ILE A 710 -4.69 -0.53 -9.75
N ASP A 711 -5.54 -0.76 -10.74
CA ASP A 711 -6.82 -0.06 -10.88
C ASP A 711 -7.75 -0.32 -9.70
N GLN A 712 -7.83 -1.57 -9.23
CA GLN A 712 -8.60 -1.95 -8.06
C GLN A 712 -8.14 -1.21 -6.81
N VAL A 713 -6.83 -1.21 -6.56
CA VAL A 713 -6.24 -0.51 -5.42
C VAL A 713 -6.43 1.00 -5.55
N SER A 714 -6.34 1.56 -6.75
CA SER A 714 -6.56 2.99 -7.02
C SER A 714 -7.98 3.43 -6.66
N ILE A 715 -8.99 2.64 -7.03
CA ILE A 715 -10.41 2.87 -6.65
C ILE A 715 -10.56 2.80 -5.12
N ALA A 716 -9.92 1.83 -4.49
CA ALA A 716 -9.92 1.67 -3.05
C ALA A 716 -9.36 2.90 -2.32
N ILE A 717 -8.21 3.36 -2.77
CA ILE A 717 -7.53 4.55 -2.23
C ILE A 717 -8.41 5.79 -2.41
N ALA A 718 -9.05 5.95 -3.57
CA ALA A 718 -9.96 7.05 -3.84
C ALA A 718 -11.16 7.05 -2.88
N PHE A 719 -11.73 5.88 -2.59
CA PHE A 719 -12.83 5.75 -1.64
C PHE A 719 -12.40 6.13 -0.21
N VAL A 720 -11.28 5.61 0.26
CA VAL A 720 -10.70 5.96 1.55
C VAL A 720 -10.50 7.47 1.68
N LEU A 721 -9.95 8.10 0.63
CA LEU A 721 -9.76 9.55 0.58
C LEU A 721 -11.06 10.31 0.75
N VAL A 722 -12.14 9.90 0.07
CA VAL A 722 -13.47 10.54 0.19
C VAL A 722 -13.99 10.46 1.62
N LEU A 723 -13.88 9.30 2.28
CA LEU A 723 -14.30 9.15 3.68
C LEU A 723 -13.49 10.04 4.64
N VAL A 724 -12.18 10.07 4.50
CA VAL A 724 -11.29 10.91 5.30
C VAL A 724 -11.60 12.40 5.06
N LEU A 725 -11.90 12.78 3.82
CA LEU A 725 -12.26 14.14 3.46
C LEU A 725 -13.59 14.57 4.10
N ILE A 726 -14.60 13.70 4.10
CA ILE A 726 -15.88 13.95 4.79
C ILE A 726 -15.63 14.11 6.30
N ALA A 727 -14.83 13.22 6.91
CA ALA A 727 -14.46 13.30 8.32
C ALA A 727 -13.77 14.62 8.65
N GLY A 728 -12.79 15.04 7.84
CA GLY A 728 -12.07 16.31 8.00
C GLY A 728 -12.99 17.55 7.91
N ILE A 729 -13.88 17.58 6.92
CA ILE A 729 -14.85 18.69 6.77
C ILE A 729 -15.76 18.79 8.00
N LEU A 730 -16.20 17.66 8.54
CA LEU A 730 -17.07 17.65 9.73
C LEU A 730 -16.31 18.10 11.00
N VAL A 731 -15.03 17.76 11.13
CA VAL A 731 -14.16 18.27 12.20
C VAL A 731 -14.06 19.80 12.10
N LEU A 732 -13.75 20.31 10.90
CA LEU A 732 -13.64 21.75 10.65
C LEU A 732 -14.97 22.47 10.95
N LEU A 733 -16.10 21.87 10.55
CA LEU A 733 -17.43 22.42 10.83
C LEU A 733 -17.74 22.45 12.34
N ALA A 734 -17.41 21.40 13.08
CA ALA A 734 -17.57 21.36 14.53
C ALA A 734 -16.74 22.44 15.22
N GLN A 735 -15.50 22.65 14.77
CA GLN A 735 -14.60 23.68 15.32
C GLN A 735 -15.06 25.11 15.01
N VAL A 736 -15.49 25.38 13.76
CA VAL A 736 -16.06 26.70 13.40
C VAL A 736 -17.30 26.97 14.23
N GLN A 737 -18.20 26.01 14.42
CA GLN A 737 -19.36 26.19 15.25
C GLN A 737 -19.00 26.45 16.73
N ALA A 738 -17.99 25.76 17.27
CA ALA A 738 -17.49 25.98 18.62
C ALA A 738 -16.99 27.44 18.81
N SER A 739 -16.22 27.96 17.85
CA SER A 739 -15.69 29.32 17.84
C SER A 739 -16.78 30.38 17.73
N MET A 740 -17.86 30.10 17.00
CA MET A 740 -18.94 31.06 16.77
C MET A 740 -19.74 31.42 18.04
N GLU A 741 -19.85 30.52 19.01
CA GLU A 741 -20.60 30.83 20.27
C GLU A 741 -19.91 31.89 21.10
N GLU A 742 -18.58 31.85 21.19
CA GLU A 742 -17.81 32.92 21.89
C GLU A 742 -17.89 34.25 21.17
N ARG A 743 -18.04 34.22 19.84
CA ARG A 743 -18.17 35.45 19.02
C ARG A 743 -19.58 36.06 19.04
N GLN A 744 -20.61 35.25 19.36
CA GLN A 744 -22.00 35.74 19.40
C GLN A 744 -22.18 36.93 20.32
N GLN A 745 -21.59 36.88 21.51
CA GLN A 745 -21.70 37.98 22.50
C GLN A 745 -21.09 39.29 21.97
N GLU A 746 -19.95 39.21 21.32
CA GLU A 746 -19.26 40.36 20.77
C GLU A 746 -20.00 40.97 19.56
N LEU A 747 -20.50 40.11 18.68
CA LEU A 747 -21.31 40.54 17.52
C LEU A 747 -22.61 41.24 17.96
N VAL A 748 -23.23 40.73 19.04
CA VAL A 748 -24.44 41.36 19.61
C VAL A 748 -24.09 42.75 20.18
N ILE A 749 -23.00 42.86 20.94
CA ILE A 749 -22.55 44.17 21.48
C ILE A 749 -22.22 45.16 20.36
N LEU A 750 -21.47 44.75 19.35
CA LEU A 750 -21.15 45.62 18.22
C LEU A 750 -22.42 46.05 17.44
N ARG A 751 -23.40 45.16 17.33
CA ARG A 751 -24.68 45.44 16.67
C ARG A 751 -25.56 46.39 17.46
N THR A 752 -25.55 46.29 18.79
CA THR A 752 -26.25 47.25 19.68
C THR A 752 -25.60 48.62 19.66
N LEU A 753 -24.30 48.69 19.41
CA LEU A 753 -23.56 49.95 19.18
C LEU A 753 -23.73 50.51 17.76
N GLY A 754 -24.61 49.94 16.91
CA GLY A 754 -24.96 50.48 15.63
C GLY A 754 -24.14 49.94 14.42
N ALA A 755 -23.28 48.96 14.59
CA ALA A 755 -22.50 48.37 13.49
C ALA A 755 -23.39 47.70 12.44
N PRO A 756 -23.28 48.04 11.13
CA PRO A 756 -24.11 47.44 10.09
C PRO A 756 -23.82 45.95 9.90
N ALA A 757 -24.88 45.15 9.69
CA ALA A 757 -24.81 43.72 9.53
C ALA A 757 -23.81 43.26 8.43
N LYS A 758 -23.72 44.02 7.32
CA LYS A 758 -22.77 43.76 6.23
C LYS A 758 -21.31 43.91 6.66
N LEU A 759 -21.00 44.89 7.52
CA LEU A 759 -19.65 45.11 8.03
C LEU A 759 -19.21 43.97 8.94
N LEU A 760 -20.09 43.53 9.85
CA LEU A 760 -19.83 42.43 10.77
C LEU A 760 -19.65 41.11 10.03
N SER A 761 -20.51 40.84 9.06
CA SER A 761 -20.38 39.62 8.23
C SER A 761 -19.07 39.60 7.44
N ARG A 762 -18.65 40.72 6.84
CA ARG A 762 -17.36 40.82 6.12
C ARG A 762 -16.17 40.70 7.08
N SER A 763 -16.22 41.30 8.25
CA SER A 763 -15.15 41.20 9.24
C SER A 763 -14.94 39.78 9.70
N VAL A 764 -16.02 39.05 10.03
CA VAL A 764 -15.94 37.64 10.43
C VAL A 764 -15.44 36.75 9.25
N THR A 765 -15.90 37.03 8.04
CA THR A 765 -15.43 36.30 6.86
C THR A 765 -13.93 36.47 6.64
N TYR A 766 -13.42 37.72 6.75
CA TYR A 766 -11.97 37.96 6.63
C TYR A 766 -11.17 37.29 7.75
N GLU A 767 -11.70 37.29 8.98
CA GLU A 767 -11.07 36.61 10.10
C GLU A 767 -10.91 35.13 9.88
N PHE A 768 -11.96 34.42 9.40
CA PHE A 768 -11.90 33.00 9.09
C PHE A 768 -11.07 32.70 7.83
N LEU A 769 -11.08 33.59 6.82
CA LEU A 769 -10.20 33.45 5.65
C LEU A 769 -8.73 33.51 6.04
N ILE A 770 -8.35 34.44 6.90
CA ILE A 770 -6.97 34.61 7.37
C ILE A 770 -6.58 33.44 8.25
N LEU A 771 -7.42 33.03 9.21
CA LEU A 771 -7.19 31.86 10.04
C LEU A 771 -7.04 30.60 9.21
N GLY A 772 -7.89 30.43 8.19
CA GLY A 772 -7.83 29.30 7.28
C GLY A 772 -6.57 29.30 6.41
N ALA A 773 -6.19 30.46 5.84
CA ALA A 773 -4.98 30.58 5.03
C ALA A 773 -3.71 30.27 5.83
N ILE A 774 -3.59 30.85 7.03
CA ILE A 774 -2.44 30.60 7.91
C ILE A 774 -2.42 29.16 8.37
N SER A 775 -3.58 28.61 8.77
CA SER A 775 -3.69 27.21 9.17
C SER A 775 -3.34 26.26 8.02
N GLY A 776 -3.73 26.59 6.78
CA GLY A 776 -3.37 25.83 5.59
C GLY A 776 -1.87 25.87 5.28
N LEU A 777 -1.22 27.02 5.43
CA LEU A 777 0.22 27.17 5.25
C LEU A 777 1.01 26.33 6.27
N ILE A 778 0.60 26.43 7.54
CA ILE A 778 1.21 25.66 8.63
C ILE A 778 0.97 24.17 8.44
N ALA A 779 -0.23 23.79 7.97
CA ALA A 779 -0.60 22.42 7.65
C ALA A 779 0.27 21.86 6.52
N THR A 780 0.52 22.64 5.47
CA THR A 780 1.38 22.21 4.35
C THR A 780 2.81 21.95 4.81
N LEU A 781 3.38 22.84 5.63
CA LEU A 781 4.73 22.65 6.16
C LEU A 781 4.84 21.38 7.03
N ALA A 782 3.84 21.15 7.88
CA ALA A 782 3.81 19.96 8.72
C ALA A 782 3.54 18.69 7.92
N MET A 783 2.71 18.77 6.88
CA MET A 783 2.46 17.69 5.93
C MET A 783 3.73 17.30 5.19
N GLU A 784 4.47 18.27 4.64
CA GLU A 784 5.72 18.02 3.90
C GLU A 784 6.75 17.30 4.77
N LEU A 785 6.92 17.76 6.02
CA LEU A 785 7.82 17.11 6.99
C LEU A 785 7.37 15.68 7.32
N SER A 786 6.08 15.47 7.53
CA SER A 786 5.53 14.14 7.83
C SER A 786 5.64 13.21 6.63
N LEU A 787 5.38 13.73 5.43
CA LEU A 787 5.47 12.99 4.18
C LEU A 787 6.91 12.57 3.88
N TRP A 788 7.88 13.46 4.09
CA TRP A 788 9.30 13.15 3.96
C TRP A 788 9.71 11.96 4.85
N ILE A 789 9.28 11.94 6.11
CA ILE A 789 9.56 10.84 7.03
C ILE A 789 8.87 9.54 6.56
N LEU A 790 7.60 9.63 6.14
CA LEU A 790 6.85 8.46 5.69
C LEU A 790 7.43 7.87 4.39
N GLN A 791 7.78 8.71 3.41
CA GLN A 791 8.40 8.26 2.15
C GLN A 791 9.70 7.50 2.42
N THR A 792 10.59 8.05 3.26
CA THR A 792 11.92 7.47 3.48
C THR A 792 11.93 6.27 4.44
N GLN A 793 11.07 6.25 5.48
CA GLN A 793 11.14 5.24 6.56
C GLN A 793 10.05 4.18 6.51
N VAL A 794 8.93 4.44 5.82
CA VAL A 794 7.78 3.52 5.81
C VAL A 794 7.54 2.94 4.41
N PHE A 795 7.65 3.78 3.38
CA PHE A 795 7.37 3.36 2.01
C PHE A 795 8.63 3.05 1.20
N GLU A 796 9.81 3.36 1.74
CA GLU A 796 11.12 3.14 1.09
C GLU A 796 11.19 3.80 -0.30
N MET A 797 10.58 4.99 -0.42
CA MET A 797 10.50 5.77 -1.64
C MET A 797 11.46 6.96 -1.59
N ALA A 798 11.86 7.46 -2.75
CA ALA A 798 12.67 8.68 -2.84
C ALA A 798 11.87 9.89 -2.34
N ALA A 799 12.51 10.72 -1.49
CA ALA A 799 11.87 11.92 -0.96
C ALA A 799 11.75 13.00 -2.06
N THR A 800 10.54 13.48 -2.26
CA THR A 800 10.22 14.53 -3.23
C THR A 800 9.58 15.72 -2.55
N ILE A 801 9.78 16.93 -3.10
CA ILE A 801 9.16 18.16 -2.59
C ILE A 801 7.94 18.49 -3.44
N HIS A 802 6.78 18.65 -2.78
CA HIS A 802 5.49 18.84 -3.43
C HIS A 802 5.10 20.32 -3.51
N TRP A 803 5.75 21.11 -4.36
CA TRP A 803 5.53 22.56 -4.47
C TRP A 803 4.07 22.95 -4.75
N ARG A 804 3.29 22.10 -5.38
CA ARG A 804 1.85 22.34 -5.66
C ARG A 804 1.03 22.49 -4.37
N PHE A 805 1.34 21.74 -3.33
CA PHE A 805 0.62 21.81 -2.05
C PHE A 805 0.90 23.09 -1.28
N TRP A 806 2.03 23.79 -1.54
CA TRP A 806 2.33 25.08 -0.95
C TRP A 806 1.35 26.18 -1.40
N LEU A 807 0.71 26.00 -2.55
CA LEU A 807 -0.38 26.87 -3.03
C LEU A 807 -1.75 26.33 -2.62
N VAL A 808 -1.97 25.02 -2.80
CA VAL A 808 -3.26 24.37 -2.55
C VAL A 808 -3.64 24.42 -1.07
N GLY A 809 -2.72 24.15 -0.14
CA GLY A 809 -2.99 24.14 1.29
C GLY A 809 -3.53 25.46 1.83
N PRO A 810 -2.83 26.58 1.66
CA PRO A 810 -3.33 27.90 2.08
C PRO A 810 -4.65 28.30 1.41
N LEU A 811 -4.82 28.04 0.11
CA LEU A 811 -6.04 28.34 -0.63
C LEU A 811 -7.22 27.49 -0.15
N ALA A 812 -7.04 26.18 -0.04
CA ALA A 812 -8.07 25.27 0.45
C ALA A 812 -8.46 25.61 1.89
N GLY A 813 -7.48 25.86 2.76
CA GLY A 813 -7.71 26.31 4.13
C GLY A 813 -8.52 27.60 4.19
N ALA A 814 -8.16 28.62 3.40
CA ALA A 814 -8.89 29.89 3.32
C ALA A 814 -10.32 29.66 2.83
N ILE A 815 -10.51 28.93 1.73
CA ILE A 815 -11.83 28.70 1.13
C ILE A 815 -12.72 27.90 2.08
N VAL A 816 -12.25 26.76 2.57
CA VAL A 816 -13.06 25.85 3.42
C VAL A 816 -13.41 26.53 4.74
N VAL A 817 -12.43 27.03 5.48
CA VAL A 817 -12.65 27.67 6.79
C VAL A 817 -13.41 28.98 6.63
N GLY A 818 -13.11 29.77 5.60
CA GLY A 818 -13.79 31.01 5.28
C GLY A 818 -15.26 30.81 4.90
N THR A 819 -15.58 29.83 4.07
CA THR A 819 -16.98 29.52 3.68
C THR A 819 -17.78 28.97 4.86
N LEU A 820 -17.20 28.06 5.66
CA LEU A 820 -17.84 27.54 6.87
C LEU A 820 -18.09 28.68 7.89
N GLY A 821 -17.13 29.56 8.09
CA GLY A 821 -17.28 30.74 8.95
C GLY A 821 -18.37 31.70 8.47
N ARG A 822 -18.43 31.96 7.16
CA ARG A 822 -19.48 32.79 6.55
C ARG A 822 -20.86 32.19 6.72
N LEU A 823 -21.02 30.87 6.49
CA LEU A 823 -22.28 30.16 6.66
C LEU A 823 -22.74 30.18 8.13
N ALA A 824 -21.83 29.97 9.06
CA ALA A 824 -22.11 30.02 10.49
C ALA A 824 -22.55 31.44 10.93
N CYS A 825 -21.84 32.48 10.42
CA CYS A 825 -22.17 33.88 10.71
C CYS A 825 -23.51 34.30 10.08
N ALA A 826 -23.81 33.87 8.86
CA ALA A 826 -25.05 34.27 8.15
C ALA A 826 -26.30 33.91 8.92
N ARG A 827 -26.32 32.75 9.61
CA ARG A 827 -27.43 32.35 10.48
C ARG A 827 -27.64 33.26 11.70
N LEU A 828 -26.57 33.84 12.20
CA LEU A 828 -26.57 34.74 13.36
C LEU A 828 -26.98 36.17 12.99
N VAL A 829 -26.42 36.70 11.91
CA VAL A 829 -26.65 38.06 11.43
C VAL A 829 -28.10 38.31 10.96
N ARG A 830 -28.76 37.22 10.48
CA ARG A 830 -30.18 37.27 10.04
C ARG A 830 -31.20 37.29 11.21
N ARG A 831 -30.79 36.96 12.45
CA ARG A 831 -31.70 37.00 13.60
C ARG A 831 -31.90 38.42 14.14
N ASN A 832 -33.13 38.74 14.59
CA ASN A 832 -33.47 40.06 15.18
C ASN A 832 -32.65 40.32 16.47
N THR A 833 -32.10 41.50 16.59
CA THR A 833 -31.27 41.96 17.73
C THR A 833 -31.96 41.75 19.07
N ALA A 834 -33.28 41.99 19.14
CA ALA A 834 -34.09 41.78 20.35
C ALA A 834 -34.16 40.30 20.80
N GLN A 835 -34.20 39.36 19.86
CA GLN A 835 -34.17 37.93 20.14
C GLN A 835 -32.76 37.45 20.60
N LEU A 836 -31.72 38.09 20.11
CA LEU A 836 -30.32 37.79 20.49
C LEU A 836 -30.02 38.29 21.89
N ILE A 837 -30.49 39.52 22.26
CA ILE A 837 -30.35 40.06 23.62
C ILE A 837 -31.12 39.21 24.63
N ARG A 838 -32.35 38.76 24.29
CA ARG A 838 -33.17 37.92 25.19
C ARG A 838 -32.57 36.54 25.44
N LYS A 839 -31.70 36.10 24.58
CA LYS A 839 -30.95 34.82 24.76
C LYS A 839 -29.68 34.97 25.59
N LEU A 840 -29.15 36.19 25.68
CA LEU A 840 -27.94 36.53 26.45
C LEU A 840 -28.28 37.02 27.88
N ALA A 841 -29.46 37.59 28.08
CA ALA A 841 -30.04 37.86 29.37
C ALA A 841 -30.63 36.59 30.01
#